data_b0cc1e4e97810b7b376b5f1f8d969ca5
#
_entry.id   b0cc1e4e97810b7b376b5f1f8d969ca5
#
_cell.length_a   1.000
_cell.length_b   1.000
_cell.length_c   1.000
_cell.angle_alpha   90.00
_cell.angle_beta   90.00
_cell.angle_gamma   90.00
#
_symmetry.space_group_name_H-M   'P 1'
#
loop_
_entity.id
_entity.type
_entity.pdbx_description
1 polymer ?
#
loop_
_entity_poly.entity_id
_entity_poly.type
_entity_poly.pdbx_seq_one_letter_code
_entity_poly.pdbx_strand_id
1 'polypeptide(L)'
;MSNILEQDIMYLQGVGPKRKEILSNELGIKTWGDLLEYYPYKYVDRSKIYAVHELTGDMPFVQIKGRILSFEEFEMGARRKRLVAHFRGSTGGVVDLVWFQGAQYIRKTYNLNDEYLVFGKPTFYNGRYQFTHPEIEKVGEVQIETMRMQPYYITTEKMKKAGLQSRAIEKITRMLVDKIPQEALPETLPAFITERLHLVSRYEAFRNIHYPTSLTDVQNAQLRLKFEELFFVQLNILRYSTEHRRKYRGYLLPKVGHFFNTFYTNNLPFPLTNAQKRVMKEIRSDMITGRQMNRLLQGDVGSGKTLVALMTMLIAIDNDFQACLMAPTEILAEQHFATIASFLKGLDVQVELLTGTVKGKKRQDILTRLEKGEVQILVGTHAVIEDSVQFARLGVAVVDEQHRFGVAQRAKMWAKSAQPPHVLVMTATPIPRTLAMTIYGDLDVSVIDELPPGRKPIETIHKYDTQTASLYDGIRKQVAQGRQIYIVFPLIKESEKTDLQSLETGFENLKQVFPNFKMSKVHGKMKPKEKEEEMNRFVKGETQILVATTVIEVGVNVPNATVMVILEAQRFGLSQLHQLRGRVGRGGDQSYCILVTNYKLSADTKKRIDIMCATNDGFQIAEADLKLRGPGDLEGTQQSGMAFDLKIANIARDGQLVQMARTEALRVVENDEHFDKPEYAMLWQRLKEMKKATIDWASIS
;
A
#
# COMPACT_ATOMS: atom_id res chain seq x y z
N MET A 1 -24.35 -20.97 -26.11
CA MET A 1 -25.39 -20.63 -25.12
C MET A 1 -25.03 -19.28 -24.55
N SER A 2 -25.94 -18.28 -24.52
CA SER A 2 -25.67 -17.00 -23.89
C SER A 2 -25.33 -17.22 -22.42
N ASN A 3 -24.22 -16.63 -21.95
CA ASN A 3 -23.81 -16.72 -20.56
C ASN A 3 -24.90 -16.07 -19.69
N ILE A 4 -25.59 -16.85 -18.85
CA ILE A 4 -26.68 -16.35 -17.99
C ILE A 4 -26.23 -15.18 -17.10
N LEU A 5 -24.93 -15.11 -16.76
CA LEU A 5 -24.35 -14.03 -15.95
C LEU A 5 -24.25 -12.69 -16.70
N GLU A 6 -24.26 -12.69 -18.04
CA GLU A 6 -24.29 -11.49 -18.88
C GLU A 6 -25.70 -10.91 -19.06
N GLN A 7 -26.72 -11.61 -18.54
CA GLN A 7 -28.10 -11.16 -18.63
C GLN A 7 -28.29 -9.83 -17.88
N ASP A 8 -29.04 -8.92 -18.46
CA ASP A 8 -29.33 -7.60 -17.90
C ASP A 8 -30.08 -7.76 -16.56
N ILE A 9 -29.68 -7.00 -15.55
CA ILE A 9 -30.25 -7.03 -14.20
C ILE A 9 -31.75 -6.69 -14.18
N MET A 10 -32.26 -5.99 -15.17
CA MET A 10 -33.68 -5.62 -15.30
C MET A 10 -34.59 -6.85 -15.34
N TYR A 11 -34.10 -7.99 -15.85
CA TYR A 11 -34.88 -9.23 -15.95
C TYR A 11 -34.93 -10.03 -14.64
N LEU A 12 -34.27 -9.54 -13.60
CA LEU A 12 -34.37 -10.13 -12.27
C LEU A 12 -35.61 -9.59 -11.55
N GLN A 13 -36.40 -10.50 -11.00
CA GLN A 13 -37.62 -10.14 -10.27
C GLN A 13 -37.30 -9.16 -9.13
N GLY A 14 -38.05 -8.07 -9.06
CA GLY A 14 -37.83 -7.00 -8.08
C GLY A 14 -36.87 -5.88 -8.56
N VAL A 15 -36.31 -5.99 -9.76
CA VAL A 15 -35.49 -4.95 -10.39
C VAL A 15 -36.24 -4.41 -11.63
N GLY A 16 -37.00 -3.34 -11.44
CA GLY A 16 -37.62 -2.65 -12.58
C GLY A 16 -36.66 -1.59 -13.19
N PRO A 17 -37.07 -0.91 -14.27
CA PRO A 17 -36.21 0.08 -14.97
C PRO A 17 -35.60 1.14 -14.07
N LYS A 18 -36.38 1.70 -13.14
CA LYS A 18 -35.92 2.72 -12.17
C LYS A 18 -34.84 2.18 -11.22
N ARG A 19 -35.00 0.95 -10.71
CA ARG A 19 -34.03 0.33 -9.82
C ARG A 19 -32.75 -0.05 -10.58
N LYS A 20 -32.87 -0.54 -11.82
CA LYS A 20 -31.72 -0.78 -12.71
C LYS A 20 -30.89 0.47 -12.89
N GLU A 21 -31.53 1.60 -13.24
CA GLU A 21 -30.84 2.87 -13.45
C GLU A 21 -30.04 3.29 -12.20
N ILE A 22 -30.63 3.17 -11.02
CA ILE A 22 -29.96 3.51 -9.76
C ILE A 22 -28.80 2.55 -9.45
N LEU A 23 -29.02 1.23 -9.60
CA LEU A 23 -27.95 0.24 -9.39
C LEU A 23 -26.77 0.44 -10.35
N SER A 24 -27.08 0.77 -11.61
CA SER A 24 -26.06 1.07 -12.63
C SER A 24 -25.28 2.35 -12.30
N ASN A 25 -25.97 3.45 -11.94
CA ASN A 25 -25.34 4.74 -11.71
C ASN A 25 -24.59 4.84 -10.37
N GLU A 26 -25.11 4.19 -9.31
CA GLU A 26 -24.52 4.27 -7.95
C GLU A 26 -23.49 3.16 -7.68
N LEU A 27 -23.64 1.99 -8.27
CA LEU A 27 -22.81 0.81 -7.98
C LEU A 27 -22.16 0.18 -9.22
N GLY A 28 -22.45 0.67 -10.44
CA GLY A 28 -21.95 0.07 -11.67
C GLY A 28 -22.59 -1.28 -12.04
N ILE A 29 -23.62 -1.73 -11.31
CA ILE A 29 -24.26 -3.03 -11.48
C ILE A 29 -25.22 -3.00 -12.68
N LYS A 30 -24.91 -3.75 -13.74
CA LYS A 30 -25.68 -3.81 -15.00
C LYS A 30 -26.18 -5.21 -15.31
N THR A 31 -25.43 -6.23 -14.92
CA THR A 31 -25.69 -7.64 -15.24
C THR A 31 -25.92 -8.48 -13.99
N TRP A 32 -26.39 -9.72 -14.19
CA TRP A 32 -26.51 -10.71 -13.11
C TRP A 32 -25.14 -11.03 -12.50
N GLY A 33 -24.10 -11.10 -13.32
CA GLY A 33 -22.72 -11.30 -12.85
C GLY A 33 -22.23 -10.15 -11.95
N ASP A 34 -22.52 -8.88 -12.33
CA ASP A 34 -22.13 -7.75 -11.50
C ASP A 34 -22.80 -7.80 -10.12
N LEU A 35 -24.08 -8.19 -10.06
CA LEU A 35 -24.78 -8.31 -8.78
C LEU A 35 -24.25 -9.50 -7.95
N LEU A 36 -23.91 -10.62 -8.59
CA LEU A 36 -23.32 -11.78 -7.92
C LEU A 36 -21.96 -11.46 -7.32
N GLU A 37 -21.19 -10.57 -7.95
CA GLU A 37 -19.89 -10.09 -7.47
C GLU A 37 -20.00 -8.85 -6.57
N TYR A 38 -21.22 -8.42 -6.20
CA TYR A 38 -21.43 -7.35 -5.22
C TYR A 38 -21.54 -7.92 -3.82
N TYR A 39 -20.42 -8.02 -3.11
CA TYR A 39 -20.29 -8.73 -1.85
C TYR A 39 -20.80 -7.94 -0.63
N PRO A 40 -21.36 -8.63 0.39
CA PRO A 40 -21.69 -8.01 1.66
C PRO A 40 -20.44 -7.52 2.41
N TYR A 41 -20.53 -6.38 3.07
CA TYR A 41 -19.43 -5.83 3.86
C TYR A 41 -19.39 -6.35 5.30
N LYS A 42 -20.52 -6.89 5.82
CA LYS A 42 -20.63 -7.51 7.14
C LYS A 42 -21.76 -8.53 7.18
N TYR A 43 -21.70 -9.39 8.19
CA TYR A 43 -22.74 -10.36 8.51
C TYR A 43 -23.17 -10.16 9.95
N VAL A 44 -24.45 -10.42 10.21
CA VAL A 44 -25.02 -10.36 11.55
C VAL A 44 -25.70 -11.69 11.82
N ASP A 45 -25.30 -12.31 12.92
CA ASP A 45 -25.90 -13.56 13.37
C ASP A 45 -27.27 -13.28 13.97
N ARG A 46 -28.32 -13.80 13.32
CA ARG A 46 -29.72 -13.77 13.79
C ARG A 46 -30.22 -15.12 14.27
N SER A 47 -29.32 -16.12 14.39
CA SER A 47 -29.72 -17.45 14.85
C SER A 47 -30.05 -17.49 16.34
N LYS A 48 -29.44 -16.58 17.14
CA LYS A 48 -29.66 -16.54 18.60
C LYS A 48 -30.70 -15.50 18.99
N ILE A 49 -31.75 -15.97 19.68
CA ILE A 49 -32.73 -15.12 20.35
C ILE A 49 -32.27 -14.96 21.81
N TYR A 50 -32.01 -13.75 22.21
CA TYR A 50 -31.58 -13.43 23.56
C TYR A 50 -32.79 -13.20 24.48
N ALA A 51 -32.66 -13.62 25.72
CA ALA A 51 -33.59 -13.22 26.76
C ALA A 51 -33.26 -11.78 27.25
N VAL A 52 -34.27 -11.05 27.75
CA VAL A 52 -34.06 -9.67 28.19
C VAL A 52 -33.03 -9.56 29.34
N HIS A 53 -32.94 -10.58 30.20
CA HIS A 53 -31.98 -10.60 31.29
C HIS A 53 -30.52 -10.90 30.84
N GLU A 54 -30.32 -11.40 29.62
CA GLU A 54 -28.99 -11.62 29.05
C GLU A 54 -28.40 -10.35 28.42
N LEU A 55 -29.20 -9.28 28.29
CA LEU A 55 -28.76 -8.04 27.63
C LEU A 55 -27.70 -7.32 28.46
N THR A 56 -26.65 -6.84 27.79
CA THR A 56 -25.63 -5.93 28.36
C THR A 56 -25.48 -4.72 27.44
N GLY A 57 -25.02 -3.58 28.00
CA GLY A 57 -24.96 -2.30 27.27
C GLY A 57 -23.87 -2.24 26.17
N ASP A 58 -22.94 -3.16 26.17
CA ASP A 58 -21.81 -3.29 25.23
C ASP A 58 -22.09 -4.31 24.12
N MET A 59 -23.22 -5.02 24.17
CA MET A 59 -23.59 -6.00 23.14
C MET A 59 -23.70 -5.37 21.74
N PRO A 60 -23.33 -6.12 20.69
CA PRO A 60 -23.62 -5.75 19.31
C PRO A 60 -25.13 -5.78 19.05
N PHE A 61 -25.54 -5.74 17.80
CA PHE A 61 -26.93 -5.96 17.43
C PHE A 61 -27.39 -7.37 17.87
N VAL A 62 -28.49 -7.44 18.57
CA VAL A 62 -29.08 -8.69 19.11
C VAL A 62 -30.55 -8.82 18.72
N GLN A 63 -31.07 -10.05 18.78
CA GLN A 63 -32.45 -10.37 18.50
C GLN A 63 -33.15 -10.83 19.78
N ILE A 64 -34.32 -10.27 20.07
CA ILE A 64 -35.20 -10.69 21.15
C ILE A 64 -36.58 -11.02 20.63
N LYS A 65 -37.29 -11.94 21.28
CA LYS A 65 -38.67 -12.32 20.96
C LYS A 65 -39.61 -11.88 22.08
N GLY A 66 -40.79 -11.39 21.72
CA GLY A 66 -41.81 -11.00 22.71
C GLY A 66 -43.02 -10.31 22.12
N ARG A 67 -43.72 -9.51 22.94
CA ARG A 67 -44.94 -8.81 22.56
C ARG A 67 -44.89 -7.34 23.02
N ILE A 68 -45.53 -6.46 22.25
CA ILE A 68 -45.71 -5.06 22.64
C ILE A 68 -46.85 -4.99 23.65
N LEU A 69 -46.59 -4.38 24.81
CA LEU A 69 -47.55 -4.18 25.88
C LEU A 69 -48.39 -2.89 25.68
N SER A 70 -47.68 -1.81 25.33
CA SER A 70 -48.32 -0.48 25.19
C SER A 70 -47.42 0.44 24.34
N PHE A 71 -48.04 1.51 23.84
CA PHE A 71 -47.34 2.60 23.15
C PHE A 71 -47.54 3.89 23.96
N GLU A 72 -46.45 4.60 24.19
CA GLU A 72 -46.43 5.94 24.81
C GLU A 72 -45.79 6.94 23.86
N GLU A 73 -46.35 8.16 23.82
CA GLU A 73 -45.83 9.22 22.96
C GLU A 73 -45.40 10.40 23.85
N PHE A 74 -44.16 10.80 23.70
CA PHE A 74 -43.56 11.92 24.44
C PHE A 74 -43.31 13.11 23.50
N GLU A 75 -43.69 14.30 23.90
CA GLU A 75 -43.37 15.53 23.20
C GLU A 75 -41.96 16.00 23.59
N MET A 76 -41.08 16.18 22.62
CA MET A 76 -39.74 16.70 22.83
C MET A 76 -39.56 18.07 22.16
N GLY A 77 -40.14 19.13 22.81
CA GLY A 77 -40.10 20.50 22.29
C GLY A 77 -41.06 20.74 21.10
N ALA A 78 -41.08 21.93 20.53
CA ALA A 78 -42.15 22.49 19.69
C ALA A 78 -42.56 21.72 18.42
N ARG A 79 -41.88 20.65 18.00
CA ARG A 79 -42.24 19.83 16.79
C ARG A 79 -41.71 18.42 16.76
N ARG A 80 -41.07 17.90 17.81
CA ARG A 80 -40.49 16.53 17.78
C ARG A 80 -41.25 15.63 18.76
N LYS A 81 -41.72 14.50 18.23
CA LYS A 81 -42.39 13.46 19.03
C LYS A 81 -41.52 12.23 19.09
N ARG A 82 -41.43 11.61 20.28
CA ARG A 82 -40.77 10.34 20.53
C ARG A 82 -41.84 9.29 20.81
N LEU A 83 -41.92 8.23 20.05
CA LEU A 83 -42.74 7.06 20.31
C LEU A 83 -41.92 6.02 21.06
N VAL A 84 -42.46 5.51 22.15
CA VAL A 84 -41.90 4.39 22.93
C VAL A 84 -42.91 3.26 22.95
N ALA A 85 -42.49 2.07 22.59
CA ALA A 85 -43.29 0.85 22.81
C ALA A 85 -42.65 0.04 23.93
N HIS A 86 -43.41 -0.28 24.96
CA HIS A 86 -42.97 -1.19 26.03
C HIS A 86 -43.10 -2.62 25.53
N PHE A 87 -41.95 -3.32 25.38
CA PHE A 87 -41.88 -4.65 24.83
C PHE A 87 -41.50 -5.66 25.91
N ARG A 88 -42.35 -6.69 26.09
CA ARG A 88 -42.09 -7.75 27.05
C ARG A 88 -41.49 -8.95 26.33
N GLY A 89 -40.27 -9.34 26.73
CA GLY A 89 -39.63 -10.54 26.22
C GLY A 89 -40.40 -11.82 26.55
N SER A 90 -40.32 -12.83 25.69
CA SER A 90 -40.98 -14.12 25.85
C SER A 90 -40.59 -14.84 27.16
N THR A 91 -39.37 -14.62 27.62
CA THR A 91 -38.82 -15.18 28.87
C THR A 91 -38.99 -14.24 30.08
N GLY A 92 -39.75 -13.16 29.95
CA GLY A 92 -39.89 -12.11 30.95
C GLY A 92 -38.95 -10.93 30.72
N GLY A 93 -39.10 -9.90 31.56
CA GLY A 93 -38.40 -8.62 31.42
C GLY A 93 -39.05 -7.68 30.40
N VAL A 94 -38.83 -6.37 30.57
CA VAL A 94 -39.37 -5.34 29.69
C VAL A 94 -38.24 -4.48 29.17
N VAL A 95 -38.29 -4.17 27.88
CA VAL A 95 -37.39 -3.23 27.19
C VAL A 95 -38.21 -2.17 26.45
N ASP A 96 -37.60 -1.05 26.15
CA ASP A 96 -38.24 0.06 25.44
C ASP A 96 -37.78 0.07 23.96
N LEU A 97 -38.75 0.07 23.04
CA LEU A 97 -38.51 0.27 21.61
C LEU A 97 -38.81 1.74 21.28
N VAL A 98 -37.83 2.45 20.73
CA VAL A 98 -37.88 3.91 20.63
C VAL A 98 -37.77 4.37 19.19
N TRP A 99 -38.70 5.25 18.76
CA TRP A 99 -38.68 5.88 17.44
C TRP A 99 -38.82 7.42 17.59
N PHE A 100 -38.02 8.13 16.83
CA PHE A 100 -38.07 9.59 16.74
C PHE A 100 -38.81 10.09 15.50
N GLN A 101 -39.23 9.17 14.61
CA GLN A 101 -39.96 9.45 13.37
C GLN A 101 -40.95 8.32 13.07
N GLY A 102 -42.05 8.61 12.35
CA GLY A 102 -42.95 7.58 11.85
C GLY A 102 -43.94 7.03 12.88
N ALA A 103 -44.19 7.70 14.00
CA ALA A 103 -45.05 7.22 15.10
C ALA A 103 -46.43 6.69 14.64
N GLN A 104 -47.10 7.40 13.73
CA GLN A 104 -48.44 6.98 13.22
C GLN A 104 -48.34 5.68 12.38
N TYR A 105 -47.29 5.53 11.60
CA TYR A 105 -47.05 4.32 10.81
C TYR A 105 -46.78 3.13 11.73
N ILE A 106 -45.91 3.28 12.73
CA ILE A 106 -45.55 2.24 13.70
C ILE A 106 -46.81 1.74 14.46
N ARG A 107 -47.66 2.64 14.96
CA ARG A 107 -48.89 2.24 15.66
C ARG A 107 -49.89 1.52 14.77
N LYS A 108 -49.94 1.82 13.47
CA LYS A 108 -50.83 1.14 12.52
C LYS A 108 -50.31 -0.23 12.09
N THR A 109 -49.00 -0.40 12.10
CA THR A 109 -48.35 -1.61 11.59
C THR A 109 -48.23 -2.71 12.64
N TYR A 110 -48.02 -2.36 13.90
CA TYR A 110 -47.79 -3.33 14.98
C TYR A 110 -48.92 -3.41 15.98
N ASN A 111 -49.45 -4.61 16.17
CA ASN A 111 -50.55 -4.90 17.07
C ASN A 111 -50.07 -5.37 18.45
N LEU A 112 -50.78 -5.05 19.53
CA LEU A 112 -50.39 -5.42 20.89
C LEU A 112 -50.45 -6.94 21.16
N ASN A 113 -51.29 -7.69 20.44
CA ASN A 113 -51.54 -9.14 20.68
C ASN A 113 -50.61 -10.04 19.90
N ASP A 114 -49.83 -9.51 18.97
CA ASP A 114 -48.97 -10.32 18.12
C ASP A 114 -47.57 -10.54 18.74
N GLU A 115 -46.96 -11.67 18.42
CA GLU A 115 -45.57 -11.92 18.78
C GLU A 115 -44.62 -11.36 17.70
N TYR A 116 -43.58 -10.71 18.15
CA TYR A 116 -42.58 -10.09 17.29
C TYR A 116 -41.18 -10.53 17.64
N LEU A 117 -40.32 -10.56 16.62
CA LEU A 117 -38.88 -10.55 16.72
C LEU A 117 -38.40 -9.12 16.57
N VAL A 118 -37.67 -8.65 17.55
CA VAL A 118 -37.08 -7.30 17.57
C VAL A 118 -35.59 -7.43 17.45
N PHE A 119 -35.02 -6.78 16.44
CA PHE A 119 -33.58 -6.77 16.19
C PHE A 119 -33.03 -5.34 16.27
N GLY A 120 -31.98 -5.16 17.04
CA GLY A 120 -31.38 -3.85 17.25
C GLY A 120 -30.17 -3.88 18.21
N LYS A 121 -29.54 -2.73 18.42
CA LYS A 121 -28.49 -2.56 19.42
C LYS A 121 -29.11 -2.18 20.77
N PRO A 122 -28.93 -2.96 21.82
CA PRO A 122 -29.39 -2.59 23.15
C PRO A 122 -28.54 -1.45 23.70
N THR A 123 -29.20 -0.46 24.29
CA THR A 123 -28.55 0.62 25.03
C THR A 123 -29.23 0.75 26.37
N PHE A 124 -28.49 0.97 27.45
CA PHE A 124 -29.04 1.13 28.77
C PHE A 124 -29.33 2.61 29.06
N TYR A 125 -30.58 2.91 29.35
CA TYR A 125 -31.03 4.29 29.63
C TYR A 125 -32.16 4.31 30.65
N ASN A 126 -32.08 5.18 31.65
CA ASN A 126 -33.11 5.35 32.73
C ASN A 126 -33.53 4.01 33.38
N GLY A 127 -32.54 3.13 33.68
CA GLY A 127 -32.80 1.89 34.40
C GLY A 127 -33.35 0.75 33.55
N ARG A 128 -33.52 0.92 32.24
CA ARG A 128 -34.00 -0.11 31.30
C ARG A 128 -33.16 -0.20 30.04
N TYR A 129 -33.15 -1.36 29.38
CA TYR A 129 -32.62 -1.47 28.03
C TYR A 129 -33.60 -0.90 27.03
N GLN A 130 -33.09 -0.16 26.05
CA GLN A 130 -33.86 0.39 24.94
C GLN A 130 -33.24 0.02 23.61
N PHE A 131 -34.07 -0.12 22.59
CA PHE A 131 -33.68 -0.32 21.19
C PHE A 131 -34.16 0.90 20.39
N THR A 132 -33.23 1.62 19.80
CA THR A 132 -33.55 2.82 19.00
C THR A 132 -33.72 2.46 17.55
N HIS A 133 -34.89 2.78 16.97
CA HIS A 133 -35.27 2.41 15.61
C HIS A 133 -34.99 0.92 15.27
N PRO A 134 -35.50 -0.03 16.12
CA PRO A 134 -35.29 -1.45 15.87
C PRO A 134 -36.00 -1.92 14.61
N GLU A 135 -35.48 -2.99 14.01
CA GLU A 135 -36.25 -3.79 13.05
C GLU A 135 -37.21 -4.70 13.81
N ILE A 136 -38.47 -4.74 13.37
CA ILE A 136 -39.51 -5.58 13.99
C ILE A 136 -40.16 -6.43 12.92
N GLU A 137 -40.29 -7.73 13.19
CA GLU A 137 -40.91 -8.72 12.31
C GLU A 137 -41.92 -9.55 13.09
N LYS A 138 -43.08 -9.81 12.46
CA LYS A 138 -44.11 -10.68 13.07
C LYS A 138 -43.70 -12.15 12.99
N VAL A 139 -43.77 -12.87 14.10
CA VAL A 139 -43.27 -14.26 14.21
C VAL A 139 -43.97 -15.23 13.26
N GLY A 140 -45.19 -14.97 12.79
CA GLY A 140 -45.87 -15.82 11.80
C GLY A 140 -45.49 -15.58 10.34
N GLU A 141 -44.81 -14.49 10.05
CA GLU A 141 -44.37 -14.10 8.69
C GLU A 141 -42.90 -14.46 8.40
N VAL A 142 -42.14 -14.77 9.43
CA VAL A 142 -40.74 -15.23 9.34
C VAL A 142 -40.71 -16.73 9.51
N GLN A 143 -40.28 -17.45 8.50
CA GLN A 143 -39.91 -18.86 8.67
C GLN A 143 -38.72 -18.92 9.64
N ILE A 144 -38.92 -19.50 10.82
CA ILE A 144 -37.89 -19.62 11.88
C ILE A 144 -36.63 -20.34 11.37
N GLU A 145 -36.76 -21.16 10.36
CA GLU A 145 -35.66 -21.84 9.65
C GLU A 145 -34.73 -20.89 8.86
N THR A 146 -35.11 -19.62 8.70
CA THR A 146 -34.29 -18.58 8.04
C THR A 146 -33.49 -17.70 8.99
N MET A 147 -33.46 -18.04 10.30
CA MET A 147 -32.57 -17.38 11.24
C MET A 147 -31.12 -17.79 10.99
N ARG A 148 -30.43 -17.01 10.17
CA ARG A 148 -29.08 -17.29 9.64
C ARG A 148 -28.20 -16.08 9.80
N MET A 149 -26.97 -16.21 9.34
CA MET A 149 -26.06 -15.08 9.17
C MET A 149 -26.61 -14.13 8.09
N GLN A 150 -27.17 -12.99 8.51
CA GLN A 150 -27.73 -12.01 7.58
C GLN A 150 -26.64 -11.16 6.95
N PRO A 151 -26.53 -11.12 5.61
CA PRO A 151 -25.58 -10.26 4.90
C PRO A 151 -26.06 -8.81 4.87
N TYR A 152 -25.12 -7.87 5.04
CA TYR A 152 -25.36 -6.43 4.89
C TYR A 152 -24.58 -5.87 3.73
N TYR A 153 -25.28 -5.13 2.85
CA TYR A 153 -24.72 -4.49 1.66
C TYR A 153 -24.59 -3.00 1.84
N ILE A 154 -23.54 -2.41 1.26
CA ILE A 154 -23.36 -0.96 1.24
C ILE A 154 -24.47 -0.32 0.40
N THR A 155 -25.04 0.77 0.85
CA THR A 155 -26.11 1.48 0.13
C THR A 155 -25.93 3.00 0.26
N THR A 156 -26.15 3.72 -0.85
CA THR A 156 -26.10 5.18 -0.87
C THR A 156 -27.41 5.80 -0.40
N GLU A 157 -27.42 7.09 -0.06
CA GLU A 157 -28.63 7.78 0.31
C GLU A 157 -29.70 7.81 -0.81
N LYS A 158 -29.28 7.85 -2.08
CA LYS A 158 -30.19 7.75 -3.23
C LYS A 158 -30.84 6.38 -3.32
N MET A 159 -30.07 5.33 -3.09
CA MET A 159 -30.59 3.95 -3.04
C MET A 159 -31.61 3.78 -1.93
N LYS A 160 -31.35 4.28 -0.73
CA LYS A 160 -32.29 4.21 0.41
C LYS A 160 -33.60 4.92 0.10
N LYS A 161 -33.56 6.12 -0.53
CA LYS A 161 -34.75 6.85 -0.97
C LYS A 161 -35.58 6.11 -2.02
N ALA A 162 -34.94 5.28 -2.85
CA ALA A 162 -35.57 4.45 -3.88
C ALA A 162 -36.03 3.08 -3.34
N GLY A 163 -35.95 2.83 -2.04
CA GLY A 163 -36.32 1.55 -1.42
C GLY A 163 -35.32 0.41 -1.72
N LEU A 164 -34.07 0.75 -2.09
CA LEU A 164 -32.97 -0.19 -2.27
C LEU A 164 -32.02 -0.17 -1.05
N GLN A 165 -32.61 -0.43 0.13
CA GLN A 165 -31.83 -0.65 1.35
C GLN A 165 -31.17 -2.02 1.32
N SER A 166 -30.20 -2.27 2.22
CA SER A 166 -29.44 -3.54 2.30
C SER A 166 -30.36 -4.79 2.24
N ARG A 167 -31.51 -4.76 2.93
CA ARG A 167 -32.49 -5.86 2.94
C ARG A 167 -33.16 -6.07 1.56
N ALA A 168 -33.38 -5.00 0.80
CA ALA A 168 -33.92 -5.13 -0.54
C ALA A 168 -32.88 -5.74 -1.49
N ILE A 169 -31.61 -5.39 -1.36
CA ILE A 169 -30.50 -5.99 -2.12
C ILE A 169 -30.37 -7.47 -1.74
N GLU A 170 -30.39 -7.81 -0.44
CA GLU A 170 -30.37 -9.19 0.04
C GLU A 170 -31.46 -10.05 -0.64
N LYS A 171 -32.69 -9.54 -0.71
CA LYS A 171 -33.80 -10.26 -1.37
C LYS A 171 -33.54 -10.46 -2.86
N ILE A 172 -32.99 -9.45 -3.53
CA ILE A 172 -32.70 -9.51 -4.97
C ILE A 172 -31.54 -10.50 -5.22
N THR A 173 -30.47 -10.44 -4.43
CA THR A 173 -29.33 -11.38 -4.55
C THR A 173 -29.72 -12.81 -4.24
N ARG A 174 -30.61 -13.02 -3.26
CA ARG A 174 -31.15 -14.36 -2.97
C ARG A 174 -31.87 -14.95 -4.18
N MET A 175 -32.80 -14.17 -4.78
CA MET A 175 -33.50 -14.62 -5.98
C MET A 175 -32.55 -14.90 -7.15
N LEU A 176 -31.45 -14.14 -7.25
CA LEU A 176 -30.41 -14.39 -8.24
C LEU A 176 -29.71 -15.72 -7.97
N VAL A 177 -29.22 -15.94 -6.76
CA VAL A 177 -28.49 -17.16 -6.36
C VAL A 177 -29.35 -18.41 -6.56
N ASP A 178 -30.65 -18.34 -6.24
CA ASP A 178 -31.60 -19.45 -6.43
C ASP A 178 -31.86 -19.77 -7.92
N LYS A 179 -31.65 -18.80 -8.84
CA LYS A 179 -31.85 -18.97 -10.29
C LYS A 179 -30.60 -19.41 -11.04
N ILE A 180 -29.40 -19.22 -10.47
CA ILE A 180 -28.15 -19.59 -11.12
C ILE A 180 -27.89 -21.08 -10.93
N PRO A 181 -27.90 -21.89 -12.01
CA PRO A 181 -27.54 -23.29 -11.91
C PRO A 181 -26.02 -23.46 -11.68
N GLN A 182 -25.64 -24.60 -11.12
CA GLN A 182 -24.23 -24.90 -10.80
C GLN A 182 -23.34 -24.83 -12.06
N GLU A 183 -23.85 -25.26 -13.20
CA GLU A 183 -23.16 -25.28 -14.50
C GLU A 183 -22.83 -23.88 -15.02
N ALA A 184 -23.54 -22.86 -14.54
CA ALA A 184 -23.23 -21.45 -14.89
C ALA A 184 -22.03 -20.89 -14.14
N LEU A 185 -21.57 -21.55 -13.10
CA LEU A 185 -20.42 -21.18 -12.30
C LEU A 185 -19.36 -22.32 -12.32
N PRO A 186 -18.79 -22.63 -13.48
CA PRO A 186 -17.80 -23.69 -13.61
C PRO A 186 -16.58 -23.39 -12.74
N GLU A 187 -15.89 -24.47 -12.31
CA GLU A 187 -14.66 -24.31 -11.55
C GLU A 187 -13.57 -23.73 -12.44
N THR A 188 -12.91 -22.69 -11.93
CA THR A 188 -11.87 -21.94 -12.64
C THR A 188 -10.46 -22.27 -12.14
N LEU A 189 -10.35 -22.83 -10.93
CA LEU A 189 -9.07 -23.24 -10.36
C LEU A 189 -8.81 -24.73 -10.67
N PRO A 190 -7.56 -25.10 -10.95
CA PRO A 190 -7.18 -26.51 -11.08
C PRO A 190 -7.47 -27.32 -9.81
N ALA A 191 -7.88 -28.59 -9.97
CA ALA A 191 -8.26 -29.48 -8.86
C ALA A 191 -7.16 -29.59 -7.78
N PHE A 192 -5.89 -29.68 -8.19
CA PHE A 192 -4.78 -29.78 -7.25
C PHE A 192 -4.65 -28.56 -6.31
N ILE A 193 -5.13 -27.36 -6.73
CA ILE A 193 -5.15 -26.15 -5.89
C ILE A 193 -6.30 -26.26 -4.89
N THR A 194 -7.51 -26.56 -5.37
CA THR A 194 -8.71 -26.62 -4.53
C THR A 194 -8.60 -27.73 -3.47
N GLU A 195 -8.08 -28.89 -3.83
CA GLU A 195 -7.86 -30.01 -2.91
C GLU A 195 -6.80 -29.70 -1.85
N ARG A 196 -5.63 -29.19 -2.26
CA ARG A 196 -4.53 -28.88 -1.32
C ARG A 196 -4.86 -27.79 -0.34
N LEU A 197 -5.59 -26.76 -0.78
CA LEU A 197 -5.97 -25.63 0.07
C LEU A 197 -7.34 -25.81 0.72
N HIS A 198 -7.97 -26.97 0.54
CA HIS A 198 -9.31 -27.29 1.07
C HIS A 198 -10.33 -26.20 0.76
N LEU A 199 -10.31 -25.68 -0.48
CA LEU A 199 -11.22 -24.64 -0.91
C LEU A 199 -12.57 -25.22 -1.31
N VAL A 200 -13.66 -24.58 -0.90
CA VAL A 200 -15.00 -24.91 -1.37
C VAL A 200 -15.12 -24.63 -2.88
N SER A 201 -16.09 -25.28 -3.54
CA SER A 201 -16.35 -25.06 -4.95
C SER A 201 -16.74 -23.59 -5.22
N ARG A 202 -16.54 -23.15 -6.45
CA ARG A 202 -16.89 -21.77 -6.84
C ARG A 202 -18.39 -21.51 -6.66
N TYR A 203 -19.24 -22.47 -6.99
CA TYR A 203 -20.67 -22.37 -6.78
C TYR A 203 -21.06 -22.23 -5.30
N GLU A 204 -20.49 -23.07 -4.43
CA GLU A 204 -20.73 -22.98 -2.99
C GLU A 204 -20.23 -21.64 -2.41
N ALA A 205 -19.09 -21.16 -2.88
CA ALA A 205 -18.55 -19.87 -2.44
C ALA A 205 -19.50 -18.71 -2.76
N PHE A 206 -20.01 -18.62 -4.00
CA PHE A 206 -20.98 -17.58 -4.36
C PHE A 206 -22.31 -17.73 -3.65
N ARG A 207 -22.77 -18.95 -3.41
CA ARG A 207 -23.97 -19.18 -2.63
C ARG A 207 -23.79 -18.76 -1.18
N ASN A 208 -22.71 -19.18 -0.55
CA ASN A 208 -22.47 -18.99 0.88
C ASN A 208 -22.01 -17.54 1.22
N ILE A 209 -21.43 -16.79 0.27
CA ILE A 209 -21.13 -15.38 0.50
C ILE A 209 -22.40 -14.52 0.59
N HIS A 210 -23.44 -14.87 -0.16
CA HIS A 210 -24.71 -14.14 -0.18
C HIS A 210 -25.75 -14.73 0.76
N TYR A 211 -25.68 -16.06 0.99
CA TYR A 211 -26.69 -16.78 1.74
C TYR A 211 -26.07 -17.86 2.65
N PRO A 212 -25.24 -17.44 3.63
CA PRO A 212 -24.57 -18.39 4.51
C PRO A 212 -25.52 -18.97 5.56
N THR A 213 -25.26 -20.20 5.96
CA THR A 213 -25.97 -20.87 7.06
C THR A 213 -25.20 -20.74 8.38
N SER A 214 -23.89 -20.55 8.33
CA SER A 214 -23.01 -20.47 9.48
C SER A 214 -21.89 -19.44 9.26
N LEU A 215 -21.19 -19.08 10.34
CA LEU A 215 -19.98 -18.26 10.26
C LEU A 215 -18.87 -18.97 9.48
N THR A 216 -18.78 -20.29 9.58
CA THR A 216 -17.83 -21.13 8.85
C THR A 216 -18.06 -21.03 7.34
N ASP A 217 -19.32 -21.03 6.89
CA ASP A 217 -19.66 -20.86 5.48
C ASP A 217 -19.19 -19.51 4.95
N VAL A 218 -19.38 -18.44 5.74
CA VAL A 218 -18.87 -17.10 5.39
C VAL A 218 -17.36 -17.12 5.24
N GLN A 219 -16.65 -17.70 6.21
CA GLN A 219 -15.19 -17.75 6.21
C GLN A 219 -14.65 -18.54 5.01
N ASN A 220 -15.22 -19.71 4.72
CA ASN A 220 -14.82 -20.55 3.60
C ASN A 220 -15.12 -19.87 2.25
N ALA A 221 -16.29 -19.23 2.11
CA ALA A 221 -16.64 -18.48 0.92
C ALA A 221 -15.71 -17.28 0.70
N GLN A 222 -15.42 -16.51 1.75
CA GLN A 222 -14.47 -15.41 1.69
C GLN A 222 -13.06 -15.87 1.34
N LEU A 223 -12.57 -16.94 1.95
CA LEU A 223 -11.27 -17.53 1.65
C LEU A 223 -11.17 -17.91 0.17
N ARG A 224 -12.18 -18.63 -0.34
CA ARG A 224 -12.22 -19.07 -1.74
C ARG A 224 -12.24 -17.91 -2.72
N LEU A 225 -13.11 -16.93 -2.53
CA LEU A 225 -13.27 -15.82 -3.45
C LEU A 225 -12.07 -14.86 -3.40
N LYS A 226 -11.55 -14.56 -2.21
CA LYS A 226 -10.32 -13.75 -2.06
C LYS A 226 -9.12 -14.44 -2.69
N PHE A 227 -8.96 -15.74 -2.45
CA PHE A 227 -7.86 -16.50 -3.05
C PHE A 227 -7.96 -16.48 -4.57
N GLU A 228 -9.15 -16.75 -5.14
CA GLU A 228 -9.36 -16.73 -6.60
C GLU A 228 -8.99 -15.38 -7.21
N GLU A 229 -9.45 -14.29 -6.62
CA GLU A 229 -9.18 -12.94 -7.10
C GLU A 229 -7.68 -12.63 -7.10
N LEU A 230 -6.99 -12.90 -5.97
CA LEU A 230 -5.55 -12.71 -5.84
C LEU A 230 -4.74 -13.66 -6.74
N PHE A 231 -5.21 -14.89 -6.92
CA PHE A 231 -4.57 -15.87 -7.79
C PHE A 231 -4.56 -15.41 -9.25
N PHE A 232 -5.68 -14.94 -9.77
CA PHE A 232 -5.75 -14.43 -11.15
C PHE A 232 -4.90 -13.17 -11.34
N VAL A 233 -4.83 -12.28 -10.35
CA VAL A 233 -3.90 -11.14 -10.37
C VAL A 233 -2.45 -11.64 -10.49
N GLN A 234 -2.01 -12.55 -9.61
CA GLN A 234 -0.65 -13.08 -9.63
C GLN A 234 -0.35 -13.87 -10.90
N LEU A 235 -1.30 -14.66 -11.37
CA LEU A 235 -1.16 -15.44 -12.60
C LEU A 235 -0.97 -14.54 -13.83
N ASN A 236 -1.74 -13.44 -13.92
CA ASN A 236 -1.59 -12.48 -15.01
C ASN A 236 -0.21 -11.81 -15.00
N ILE A 237 0.26 -11.39 -13.82
CA ILE A 237 1.57 -10.80 -13.62
C ILE A 237 2.68 -11.77 -14.05
N LEU A 238 2.64 -13.01 -13.56
CA LEU A 238 3.65 -14.03 -13.85
C LEU A 238 3.64 -14.42 -15.32
N ARG A 239 2.48 -14.54 -15.93
CA ARG A 239 2.37 -14.82 -17.37
C ARG A 239 3.04 -13.71 -18.18
N TYR A 240 2.72 -12.44 -17.89
CA TYR A 240 3.34 -11.31 -18.57
C TYR A 240 4.86 -11.31 -18.40
N SER A 241 5.34 -11.51 -17.17
CA SER A 241 6.79 -11.61 -16.89
C SER A 241 7.45 -12.74 -17.67
N THR A 242 6.80 -13.90 -17.79
CA THR A 242 7.32 -15.05 -18.54
C THR A 242 7.35 -14.79 -20.04
N GLU A 243 6.26 -14.21 -20.60
CA GLU A 243 6.21 -13.81 -22.01
C GLU A 243 7.29 -12.77 -22.33
N HIS A 244 7.48 -11.79 -21.44
CA HIS A 244 8.51 -10.75 -21.58
C HIS A 244 9.93 -11.35 -21.56
N ARG A 245 10.23 -12.23 -20.59
CA ARG A 245 11.54 -12.91 -20.48
C ARG A 245 11.87 -13.79 -21.68
N ARG A 246 10.85 -14.31 -22.38
CA ARG A 246 11.03 -15.08 -23.62
C ARG A 246 11.32 -14.20 -24.82
N LYS A 247 10.64 -13.05 -24.88
CA LYS A 247 10.77 -12.10 -25.99
C LYS A 247 12.13 -11.41 -25.98
N TYR A 248 12.66 -11.08 -24.79
CA TYR A 248 13.88 -10.30 -24.64
C TYR A 248 15.00 -11.16 -24.05
N ARG A 249 16.02 -11.43 -24.89
CA ARG A 249 17.27 -12.04 -24.44
C ARG A 249 18.15 -10.97 -23.81
N GLY A 250 18.73 -11.28 -22.63
CA GLY A 250 19.73 -10.45 -21.97
C GLY A 250 21.15 -10.86 -22.34
N TYR A 251 22.11 -10.05 -21.97
CA TYR A 251 23.50 -10.40 -22.09
C TYR A 251 23.89 -11.53 -21.13
N LEU A 252 24.82 -12.39 -21.55
CA LEU A 252 25.40 -13.42 -20.68
C LEU A 252 26.67 -12.85 -20.02
N LEU A 253 26.66 -12.70 -18.67
CA LEU A 253 27.78 -12.14 -17.92
C LEU A 253 28.33 -13.16 -16.90
N PRO A 254 29.04 -14.21 -17.37
CA PRO A 254 29.46 -15.31 -16.52
C PRO A 254 30.69 -15.02 -15.67
N LYS A 255 31.54 -14.07 -16.10
CA LYS A 255 32.84 -13.81 -15.46
C LYS A 255 32.64 -12.97 -14.18
N VAL A 256 33.31 -13.37 -13.10
CA VAL A 256 33.63 -12.55 -11.96
C VAL A 256 35.13 -12.40 -11.96
N GLY A 257 35.61 -11.29 -12.53
CA GLY A 257 37.00 -11.13 -12.91
C GLY A 257 37.82 -10.25 -11.97
N HIS A 258 38.79 -9.57 -12.56
CA HIS A 258 39.80 -8.78 -11.83
C HIS A 258 39.18 -7.60 -11.04
N PHE A 259 38.30 -6.81 -11.67
CA PHE A 259 37.77 -5.61 -11.06
C PHE A 259 36.89 -5.94 -9.84
N PHE A 260 36.01 -6.92 -9.96
CA PHE A 260 35.19 -7.37 -8.85
C PHE A 260 36.03 -7.95 -7.71
N ASN A 261 36.94 -8.85 -7.99
CA ASN A 261 37.75 -9.53 -6.98
C ASN A 261 38.70 -8.57 -6.27
N THR A 262 39.34 -7.64 -6.98
CA THR A 262 40.21 -6.62 -6.38
C THR A 262 39.40 -5.66 -5.49
N PHE A 263 38.26 -5.23 -5.98
CA PHE A 263 37.37 -4.41 -5.16
C PHE A 263 36.93 -5.15 -3.88
N TYR A 264 36.50 -6.38 -4.00
CA TYR A 264 36.04 -7.19 -2.86
C TYR A 264 37.13 -7.44 -1.82
N THR A 265 38.37 -7.64 -2.27
CA THR A 265 39.49 -7.95 -1.36
C THR A 265 40.13 -6.72 -0.75
N ASN A 266 40.28 -5.63 -1.51
CA ASN A 266 41.12 -4.48 -1.12
C ASN A 266 40.35 -3.21 -0.83
N ASN A 267 39.22 -2.99 -1.50
CA ASN A 267 38.54 -1.70 -1.48
C ASN A 267 37.19 -1.74 -0.71
N LEU A 268 36.76 -2.92 -0.28
CA LEU A 268 35.50 -3.06 0.45
C LEU A 268 35.61 -2.36 1.82
N PRO A 269 34.78 -1.35 2.11
CA PRO A 269 34.93 -0.54 3.33
C PRO A 269 34.58 -1.29 4.62
N PHE A 270 33.80 -2.39 4.50
CA PHE A 270 33.38 -3.27 5.60
C PHE A 270 32.92 -4.63 5.05
N PRO A 271 32.96 -5.70 5.84
CA PRO A 271 32.48 -7.01 5.37
C PRO A 271 30.99 -6.95 5.03
N LEU A 272 30.62 -7.62 3.93
CA LEU A 272 29.23 -7.73 3.51
C LEU A 272 28.38 -8.47 4.55
N THR A 273 27.16 -7.97 4.76
CA THR A 273 26.15 -8.67 5.55
C THR A 273 25.68 -9.95 4.83
N ASN A 274 25.03 -10.86 5.56
CA ASN A 274 24.49 -12.08 4.96
C ASN A 274 23.40 -11.76 3.93
N ALA A 275 22.58 -10.74 4.19
CA ALA A 275 21.56 -10.25 3.25
C ALA A 275 22.20 -9.73 1.95
N GLN A 276 23.27 -8.94 2.04
CA GLN A 276 23.98 -8.44 0.85
C GLN A 276 24.61 -9.60 0.05
N LYS A 277 25.20 -10.59 0.72
CA LYS A 277 25.75 -11.79 0.06
C LYS A 277 24.66 -12.60 -0.64
N ARG A 278 23.50 -12.77 -0.01
CA ARG A 278 22.33 -13.44 -0.59
C ARG A 278 21.88 -12.73 -1.85
N VAL A 279 21.67 -11.43 -1.78
CA VAL A 279 21.24 -10.61 -2.91
C VAL A 279 22.25 -10.65 -4.07
N MET A 280 23.56 -10.59 -3.79
CA MET A 280 24.59 -10.72 -4.84
C MET A 280 24.54 -12.08 -5.53
N LYS A 281 24.23 -13.17 -4.81
CA LYS A 281 24.02 -14.49 -5.41
C LYS A 281 22.78 -14.52 -6.31
N GLU A 282 21.69 -13.91 -5.89
CA GLU A 282 20.46 -13.79 -6.70
C GLU A 282 20.72 -13.02 -7.99
N ILE A 283 21.35 -11.84 -7.90
CA ILE A 283 21.72 -11.02 -9.06
C ILE A 283 22.63 -11.79 -10.02
N ARG A 284 23.66 -12.44 -9.49
CA ARG A 284 24.58 -13.25 -10.31
C ARG A 284 23.84 -14.41 -11.00
N SER A 285 22.95 -15.09 -10.29
CA SER A 285 22.15 -16.17 -10.88
C SER A 285 21.37 -15.69 -12.10
N ASP A 286 20.79 -14.48 -12.05
CA ASP A 286 20.09 -13.92 -13.20
C ASP A 286 21.03 -13.62 -14.36
N MET A 287 22.18 -12.99 -14.09
CA MET A 287 23.12 -12.52 -15.11
C MET A 287 23.80 -13.64 -15.91
N ILE A 288 23.81 -14.88 -15.39
CA ILE A 288 24.36 -16.05 -16.08
C ILE A 288 23.35 -16.85 -16.89
N THR A 289 22.07 -16.46 -16.89
CA THR A 289 20.99 -17.22 -17.58
C THR A 289 20.86 -16.87 -19.06
N GLY A 290 21.43 -15.75 -19.52
CA GLY A 290 21.19 -15.19 -20.86
C GLY A 290 19.76 -14.60 -21.00
N ARG A 291 19.03 -14.44 -19.90
CA ARG A 291 17.75 -13.72 -19.83
C ARG A 291 18.00 -12.34 -19.22
N GLN A 292 17.23 -11.34 -19.64
CA GLN A 292 17.34 -10.01 -19.05
C GLN A 292 16.97 -10.06 -17.57
N MET A 293 17.88 -9.65 -16.69
CA MET A 293 17.55 -9.37 -15.29
C MET A 293 16.74 -8.08 -15.20
N ASN A 294 15.61 -8.14 -14.52
CA ASN A 294 14.81 -6.97 -14.16
C ASN A 294 14.47 -7.10 -12.68
N ARG A 295 15.26 -6.47 -11.79
CA ARG A 295 15.24 -6.75 -10.35
C ARG A 295 15.08 -5.51 -9.51
N LEU A 296 14.16 -5.56 -8.52
CA LEU A 296 13.97 -4.53 -7.50
C LEU A 296 14.80 -4.89 -6.25
N LEU A 297 15.77 -4.05 -5.94
CA LEU A 297 16.55 -4.11 -4.71
C LEU A 297 15.95 -3.20 -3.64
N GLN A 298 15.33 -3.79 -2.66
CA GLN A 298 14.77 -3.08 -1.51
C GLN A 298 15.69 -3.17 -0.30
N GLY A 299 15.70 -2.13 0.49
CA GLY A 299 16.41 -2.12 1.76
C GLY A 299 16.29 -0.76 2.42
N ASP A 300 16.39 -0.73 3.72
CA ASP A 300 16.30 0.51 4.49
C ASP A 300 17.39 1.52 4.09
N VAL A 301 17.22 2.77 4.52
CA VAL A 301 18.24 3.81 4.30
C VAL A 301 19.56 3.38 4.96
N GLY A 302 20.64 3.35 4.15
CA GLY A 302 21.95 2.92 4.63
C GLY A 302 22.17 1.42 4.78
N SER A 303 21.31 0.56 4.21
CA SER A 303 21.51 -0.90 4.14
C SER A 303 22.63 -1.34 3.17
N GLY A 304 23.24 -0.38 2.43
CA GLY A 304 24.32 -0.65 1.49
C GLY A 304 23.88 -1.02 0.08
N LYS A 305 22.69 -0.60 -0.36
CA LYS A 305 22.19 -0.81 -1.74
C LYS A 305 23.17 -0.32 -2.81
N THR A 306 23.76 0.85 -2.61
CA THR A 306 24.76 1.43 -3.55
C THR A 306 26.00 0.52 -3.69
N LEU A 307 26.40 -0.17 -2.62
CA LEU A 307 27.51 -1.12 -2.66
C LEU A 307 27.16 -2.35 -3.51
N VAL A 308 25.98 -2.90 -3.35
CA VAL A 308 25.45 -4.02 -4.16
C VAL A 308 25.35 -3.61 -5.63
N ALA A 309 24.86 -2.38 -5.90
CA ALA A 309 24.80 -1.83 -7.24
C ALA A 309 26.19 -1.70 -7.89
N LEU A 310 27.18 -1.17 -7.15
CA LEU A 310 28.54 -1.07 -7.62
C LEU A 310 29.14 -2.45 -7.95
N MET A 311 28.98 -3.43 -7.07
CA MET A 311 29.44 -4.79 -7.31
C MET A 311 28.77 -5.42 -8.54
N THR A 312 27.48 -5.13 -8.78
CA THR A 312 26.76 -5.56 -9.98
C THR A 312 27.34 -4.90 -11.25
N MET A 313 27.66 -3.60 -11.19
CA MET A 313 28.31 -2.90 -12.29
C MET A 313 29.71 -3.44 -12.58
N LEU A 314 30.50 -3.80 -11.55
CA LEU A 314 31.83 -4.40 -11.73
C LEU A 314 31.76 -5.77 -12.42
N ILE A 315 30.70 -6.57 -12.18
CA ILE A 315 30.50 -7.80 -12.95
C ILE A 315 30.32 -7.50 -14.44
N ALA A 316 29.58 -6.43 -14.79
CA ALA A 316 29.43 -6.05 -16.20
C ALA A 316 30.76 -5.64 -16.81
N ILE A 317 31.57 -4.85 -16.10
CA ILE A 317 32.90 -4.42 -16.56
C ILE A 317 33.86 -5.60 -16.76
N ASP A 318 33.85 -6.57 -15.85
CA ASP A 318 34.64 -7.81 -15.98
C ASP A 318 34.24 -8.65 -17.21
N ASN A 319 33.09 -8.39 -17.82
CA ASN A 319 32.61 -9.01 -19.05
C ASN A 319 32.69 -8.07 -20.29
N ASP A 320 33.49 -7.03 -20.23
CA ASP A 320 33.69 -6.03 -21.29
C ASP A 320 32.41 -5.23 -21.67
N PHE A 321 31.55 -4.98 -20.70
CA PHE A 321 30.37 -4.13 -20.84
C PHE A 321 30.49 -2.85 -19.99
N GLN A 322 29.76 -1.84 -20.42
CA GLN A 322 29.60 -0.61 -19.68
C GLN A 322 28.41 -0.73 -18.73
N ALA A 323 28.39 0.11 -17.70
CA ALA A 323 27.30 0.25 -16.76
C ALA A 323 26.86 1.70 -16.62
N CYS A 324 25.61 1.93 -16.24
CA CYS A 324 25.13 3.24 -15.86
C CYS A 324 24.38 3.21 -14.53
N LEU A 325 24.44 4.34 -13.81
CA LEU A 325 23.63 4.58 -12.61
C LEU A 325 22.86 5.89 -12.80
N MET A 326 21.53 5.78 -12.73
CA MET A 326 20.63 6.90 -12.87
C MET A 326 20.03 7.27 -11.52
N ALA A 327 20.17 8.55 -11.14
CA ALA A 327 19.64 9.13 -9.91
C ALA A 327 18.56 10.19 -10.22
N PRO A 328 17.56 10.40 -9.34
CA PRO A 328 16.46 11.31 -9.61
C PRO A 328 16.83 12.80 -9.57
N THR A 329 17.94 13.16 -8.94
CA THR A 329 18.40 14.55 -8.79
C THR A 329 19.90 14.67 -9.01
N GLU A 330 20.37 15.88 -9.37
CA GLU A 330 21.80 16.17 -9.58
C GLU A 330 22.61 15.93 -8.31
N ILE A 331 22.14 16.38 -7.16
CA ILE A 331 22.80 16.19 -5.87
C ILE A 331 23.02 14.69 -5.56
N LEU A 332 22.03 13.86 -5.82
CA LEU A 332 22.17 12.40 -5.64
C LEU A 332 23.14 11.79 -6.65
N ALA A 333 23.09 12.23 -7.91
CA ALA A 333 24.03 11.78 -8.93
C ALA A 333 25.47 12.12 -8.55
N GLU A 334 25.73 13.34 -8.07
CA GLU A 334 27.04 13.77 -7.58
C GLU A 334 27.51 12.97 -6.36
N GLN A 335 26.61 12.68 -5.42
CA GLN A 335 26.93 11.83 -4.25
C GLN A 335 27.26 10.39 -4.65
N HIS A 336 26.48 9.79 -5.56
CA HIS A 336 26.78 8.46 -6.09
C HIS A 336 28.13 8.47 -6.83
N PHE A 337 28.37 9.46 -7.68
CA PHE A 337 29.64 9.63 -8.39
C PHE A 337 30.82 9.70 -7.44
N ALA A 338 30.76 10.61 -6.43
CA ALA A 338 31.83 10.77 -5.45
C ALA A 338 32.08 9.48 -4.64
N THR A 339 30.99 8.80 -4.23
CA THR A 339 31.08 7.54 -3.48
C THR A 339 31.70 6.45 -4.33
N ILE A 340 31.23 6.25 -5.57
CA ILE A 340 31.73 5.22 -6.49
C ILE A 340 33.21 5.49 -6.82
N ALA A 341 33.55 6.74 -7.17
CA ALA A 341 34.92 7.12 -7.46
C ALA A 341 35.86 6.88 -6.26
N SER A 342 35.40 7.13 -5.03
CA SER A 342 36.17 6.87 -3.82
C SER A 342 36.41 5.36 -3.60
N PHE A 343 35.41 4.53 -3.85
CA PHE A 343 35.50 3.07 -3.72
C PHE A 343 36.38 2.43 -4.79
N LEU A 344 36.41 3.01 -5.99
CA LEU A 344 37.20 2.50 -7.10
C LEU A 344 38.63 3.07 -7.16
N LYS A 345 39.04 3.83 -6.16
CA LYS A 345 40.39 4.40 -6.09
C LYS A 345 41.45 3.30 -6.16
N GLY A 346 42.36 3.40 -7.13
CA GLY A 346 43.40 2.40 -7.38
C GLY A 346 42.98 1.25 -8.32
N LEU A 347 41.75 1.25 -8.81
CA LEU A 347 41.30 0.40 -9.91
C LEU A 347 41.23 1.23 -11.18
N ASP A 348 41.64 0.64 -12.29
CA ASP A 348 41.61 1.27 -13.63
C ASP A 348 40.18 1.20 -14.22
N VAL A 349 39.22 1.88 -13.55
CA VAL A 349 37.84 2.00 -13.97
C VAL A 349 37.49 3.47 -14.09
N GLN A 350 37.16 3.91 -15.31
CA GLN A 350 36.78 5.29 -15.59
C GLN A 350 35.29 5.52 -15.28
N VAL A 351 35.05 6.45 -14.39
CA VAL A 351 33.70 6.87 -13.98
C VAL A 351 33.49 8.33 -14.38
N GLU A 352 32.38 8.63 -15.03
CA GLU A 352 32.02 9.99 -15.42
C GLU A 352 30.63 10.39 -14.90
N LEU A 353 30.46 11.71 -14.69
CA LEU A 353 29.18 12.29 -14.23
C LEU A 353 28.54 13.08 -15.38
N LEU A 354 27.26 12.76 -15.69
CA LEU A 354 26.46 13.46 -16.70
C LEU A 354 25.14 13.96 -16.10
N THR A 355 25.08 15.27 -15.90
CA THR A 355 23.87 15.97 -15.40
C THR A 355 23.47 17.07 -16.36
N GLY A 356 22.31 17.72 -16.12
CA GLY A 356 21.84 18.86 -16.91
C GLY A 356 22.77 20.08 -16.87
N THR A 357 23.60 20.18 -15.84
CA THR A 357 24.61 21.27 -15.67
C THR A 357 25.87 21.04 -16.50
N VAL A 358 26.18 19.81 -16.92
CA VAL A 358 27.33 19.48 -17.77
C VAL A 358 27.03 19.85 -19.22
N LYS A 359 27.68 20.90 -19.74
CA LYS A 359 27.44 21.50 -21.06
C LYS A 359 28.72 21.64 -21.90
N GLY A 360 28.54 21.97 -23.18
CA GLY A 360 29.61 22.34 -24.08
C GLY A 360 30.66 21.25 -24.32
N LYS A 361 31.94 21.65 -24.38
CA LYS A 361 33.06 20.75 -24.69
C LYS A 361 33.19 19.56 -23.73
N LYS A 362 32.94 19.78 -22.44
CA LYS A 362 33.03 18.69 -21.44
C LYS A 362 31.99 17.62 -21.69
N ARG A 363 30.74 18.02 -22.01
CA ARG A 363 29.68 17.07 -22.37
C ARG A 363 30.06 16.26 -23.61
N GLN A 364 30.55 16.94 -24.66
CA GLN A 364 30.94 16.29 -25.90
C GLN A 364 32.09 15.31 -25.72
N ASP A 365 33.08 15.66 -24.88
CA ASP A 365 34.19 14.76 -24.55
C ASP A 365 33.69 13.49 -23.86
N ILE A 366 32.84 13.63 -22.82
CA ILE A 366 32.25 12.48 -22.13
C ILE A 366 31.49 11.57 -23.10
N LEU A 367 30.63 12.15 -23.98
CA LEU A 367 29.86 11.39 -24.93
C LEU A 367 30.75 10.63 -25.94
N THR A 368 31.79 11.26 -26.45
CA THR A 368 32.73 10.65 -27.39
C THR A 368 33.51 9.49 -26.74
N ARG A 369 33.97 9.66 -25.51
CA ARG A 369 34.66 8.61 -24.74
C ARG A 369 33.74 7.46 -24.36
N LEU A 370 32.46 7.76 -24.06
CA LEU A 370 31.44 6.78 -23.76
C LEU A 370 31.14 5.90 -24.98
N GLU A 371 30.97 6.50 -26.15
CA GLU A 371 30.74 5.80 -27.43
C GLU A 371 31.92 4.91 -27.84
N LYS A 372 33.16 5.29 -27.48
CA LYS A 372 34.36 4.49 -27.69
C LYS A 372 34.56 3.39 -26.64
N GLY A 373 33.77 3.35 -25.57
CA GLY A 373 33.93 2.37 -24.48
C GLY A 373 35.00 2.77 -23.44
N GLU A 374 35.59 3.95 -23.53
CA GLU A 374 36.63 4.45 -22.60
C GLU A 374 36.05 4.82 -21.22
N VAL A 375 34.76 5.12 -21.14
CA VAL A 375 34.03 5.34 -19.88
C VAL A 375 33.28 4.03 -19.54
N GLN A 376 33.66 3.37 -18.45
CA GLN A 376 33.05 2.11 -18.03
C GLN A 376 31.80 2.34 -17.19
N ILE A 377 31.74 3.38 -16.35
CA ILE A 377 30.57 3.70 -15.54
C ILE A 377 30.13 5.14 -15.80
N LEU A 378 28.88 5.32 -16.24
CA LEU A 378 28.26 6.63 -16.35
C LEU A 378 27.26 6.84 -15.22
N VAL A 379 27.48 7.85 -14.38
CA VAL A 379 26.53 8.27 -13.34
C VAL A 379 25.83 9.53 -13.81
N GLY A 380 24.53 9.63 -13.62
CA GLY A 380 23.83 10.87 -13.97
C GLY A 380 22.35 10.90 -13.60
N THR A 381 21.66 11.90 -14.12
CA THR A 381 20.21 12.05 -13.97
C THR A 381 19.50 11.52 -15.23
N HIS A 382 18.27 11.99 -15.49
CA HIS A 382 17.57 11.72 -16.77
C HIS A 382 18.40 12.07 -18.02
N ALA A 383 19.44 12.86 -17.91
CA ALA A 383 20.38 13.15 -18.99
C ALA A 383 21.03 11.89 -19.59
N VAL A 384 21.16 10.79 -18.81
CA VAL A 384 21.71 9.51 -19.26
C VAL A 384 20.83 8.82 -20.30
N ILE A 385 19.52 9.05 -20.29
CA ILE A 385 18.56 8.44 -21.23
C ILE A 385 18.23 9.33 -22.43
N GLU A 386 18.84 10.50 -22.58
CA GLU A 386 18.69 11.36 -23.76
C GLU A 386 19.21 10.66 -25.02
N ASP A 387 18.59 10.90 -26.16
CA ASP A 387 18.94 10.21 -27.42
C ASP A 387 20.38 10.48 -27.88
N SER A 388 20.96 11.60 -27.47
CA SER A 388 22.35 11.97 -27.73
C SER A 388 23.37 11.10 -26.98
N VAL A 389 22.95 10.36 -25.95
CA VAL A 389 23.84 9.49 -25.16
C VAL A 389 23.87 8.10 -25.76
N GLN A 390 24.99 7.67 -26.30
CA GLN A 390 25.19 6.36 -26.89
C GLN A 390 26.29 5.61 -26.15
N PHE A 391 26.02 4.35 -25.79
CA PHE A 391 26.99 3.46 -25.17
C PHE A 391 27.58 2.55 -26.24
N ALA A 392 28.85 2.22 -26.13
CA ALA A 392 29.44 1.19 -26.96
C ALA A 392 28.79 -0.18 -26.69
N ARG A 393 28.65 -0.58 -25.42
CA ARG A 393 28.06 -1.84 -24.97
C ARG A 393 27.48 -1.74 -23.57
N LEU A 394 26.27 -1.24 -23.41
CA LEU A 394 25.62 -1.15 -22.09
C LEU A 394 25.14 -2.53 -21.64
N GLY A 395 25.70 -3.08 -20.56
CA GLY A 395 25.34 -4.39 -19.99
C GLY A 395 24.44 -4.30 -18.76
N VAL A 396 24.64 -3.27 -17.91
CA VAL A 396 23.89 -3.08 -16.66
C VAL A 396 23.44 -1.63 -16.52
N ALA A 397 22.16 -1.45 -16.20
CA ALA A 397 21.57 -0.17 -15.83
C ALA A 397 21.03 -0.22 -14.39
N VAL A 398 21.51 0.68 -13.55
CA VAL A 398 21.02 0.86 -12.18
C VAL A 398 20.15 2.09 -12.12
N VAL A 399 18.96 1.99 -11.52
CA VAL A 399 18.02 3.09 -11.34
C VAL A 399 17.76 3.27 -9.85
N ASP A 400 18.09 4.44 -9.31
CA ASP A 400 17.84 4.75 -7.90
C ASP A 400 16.51 5.48 -7.72
N GLU A 401 15.76 5.14 -6.66
CA GLU A 401 14.46 5.72 -6.31
C GLU A 401 13.41 5.65 -7.43
N GLN A 402 13.06 4.44 -7.84
CA GLN A 402 12.15 4.13 -8.96
C GLN A 402 10.84 4.93 -8.98
N HIS A 403 10.26 5.24 -7.82
CA HIS A 403 8.98 5.95 -7.73
C HIS A 403 8.96 7.33 -8.41
N ARG A 404 10.15 7.85 -8.79
CA ARG A 404 10.33 9.10 -9.55
C ARG A 404 10.57 8.90 -11.05
N PHE A 405 10.66 7.64 -11.51
CA PHE A 405 10.89 7.30 -12.92
C PHE A 405 9.72 6.49 -13.48
N GLY A 406 9.06 7.03 -14.52
CA GLY A 406 7.95 6.37 -15.19
C GLY A 406 8.39 5.20 -16.09
N VAL A 407 7.44 4.37 -16.47
CA VAL A 407 7.62 3.21 -17.36
C VAL A 407 8.25 3.60 -18.71
N ALA A 408 7.84 4.76 -19.27
CA ALA A 408 8.38 5.28 -20.53
C ALA A 408 9.89 5.57 -20.47
N GLN A 409 10.42 5.92 -19.31
CA GLN A 409 11.85 6.18 -19.12
C GLN A 409 12.66 4.89 -19.06
N ARG A 410 12.10 3.82 -18.48
CA ARG A 410 12.72 2.47 -18.50
C ARG A 410 12.78 1.93 -19.93
N ALA A 411 11.71 2.09 -20.70
CA ALA A 411 11.67 1.68 -22.11
C ALA A 411 12.75 2.38 -22.96
N LYS A 412 13.02 3.67 -22.71
CA LYS A 412 14.13 4.39 -23.35
C LYS A 412 15.49 3.84 -22.97
N MET A 413 15.68 3.38 -21.73
CA MET A 413 16.92 2.74 -21.28
C MET A 413 17.16 1.41 -22.03
N TRP A 414 16.11 0.63 -22.28
CA TRP A 414 16.23 -0.62 -23.05
C TRP A 414 16.65 -0.39 -24.51
N ALA A 415 16.22 0.72 -25.11
CA ALA A 415 16.58 1.09 -26.48
C ALA A 415 18.04 1.56 -26.64
N LYS A 416 18.80 1.73 -25.55
CA LYS A 416 20.19 2.21 -25.59
C LYS A 416 21.22 1.13 -25.98
N SER A 417 20.82 -0.11 -26.18
CA SER A 417 21.71 -1.21 -26.52
C SER A 417 21.03 -2.15 -27.53
N ALA A 418 21.82 -2.87 -28.33
CA ALA A 418 21.32 -3.85 -29.31
C ALA A 418 20.51 -4.99 -28.66
N GLN A 419 20.87 -5.37 -27.45
CA GLN A 419 20.09 -6.22 -26.56
C GLN A 419 19.77 -5.43 -25.28
N PRO A 420 18.60 -5.62 -24.65
CA PRO A 420 18.28 -4.89 -23.44
C PRO A 420 19.28 -5.19 -22.31
N PRO A 421 19.80 -4.15 -21.63
CA PRO A 421 20.71 -4.35 -20.51
C PRO A 421 20.00 -5.00 -19.33
N HIS A 422 20.73 -5.60 -18.42
CA HIS A 422 20.23 -5.98 -17.10
C HIS A 422 19.84 -4.72 -16.32
N VAL A 423 18.69 -4.73 -15.69
CA VAL A 423 18.17 -3.59 -14.92
C VAL A 423 18.10 -3.93 -13.44
N LEU A 424 18.76 -3.11 -12.63
CA LEU A 424 18.67 -3.14 -11.17
C LEU A 424 18.03 -1.87 -10.69
N VAL A 425 16.82 -1.97 -10.17
CA VAL A 425 16.08 -0.85 -9.60
C VAL A 425 16.27 -0.84 -8.10
N MET A 426 16.61 0.32 -7.52
CA MET A 426 16.78 0.47 -6.07
C MET A 426 15.68 1.34 -5.47
N THR A 427 15.26 1.02 -4.25
CA THR A 427 14.41 1.90 -3.46
C THR A 427 14.83 1.89 -1.99
N ALA A 428 14.83 3.08 -1.39
CA ALA A 428 15.07 3.26 0.04
C ALA A 428 13.76 3.25 0.85
N THR A 429 12.61 3.24 0.19
CA THR A 429 11.33 3.02 0.86
C THR A 429 11.10 1.52 0.98
N PRO A 430 11.09 0.97 2.19
CA PRO A 430 10.63 -0.38 2.38
C PRO A 430 9.16 -0.49 1.92
N ILE A 431 8.90 -1.39 0.99
CA ILE A 431 7.56 -1.70 0.53
C ILE A 431 7.26 -3.10 1.04
N PRO A 432 6.09 -3.34 1.67
CA PRO A 432 5.74 -4.69 2.10
C PRO A 432 5.94 -5.67 0.96
N ARG A 433 6.58 -6.80 1.23
CA ARG A 433 6.97 -7.77 0.20
C ARG A 433 5.77 -8.21 -0.66
N THR A 434 4.62 -8.39 -0.04
CA THR A 434 3.36 -8.75 -0.70
C THR A 434 2.88 -7.68 -1.68
N LEU A 435 2.98 -6.41 -1.27
CA LEU A 435 2.62 -5.28 -2.12
C LEU A 435 3.63 -5.11 -3.27
N ALA A 436 4.92 -5.27 -2.99
CA ALA A 436 5.97 -5.21 -4.01
C ALA A 436 5.78 -6.28 -5.10
N MET A 437 5.48 -7.52 -4.71
CA MET A 437 5.21 -8.63 -5.63
C MET A 437 3.95 -8.41 -6.48
N THR A 438 3.06 -7.53 -6.07
CA THR A 438 1.81 -7.23 -6.78
C THR A 438 1.97 -6.00 -7.67
N ILE A 439 2.53 -4.91 -7.14
CA ILE A 439 2.67 -3.64 -7.88
C ILE A 439 3.81 -3.68 -8.90
N TYR A 440 4.91 -4.36 -8.55
CA TYR A 440 6.11 -4.49 -9.39
C TYR A 440 6.27 -5.92 -9.88
N GLY A 441 5.18 -6.53 -10.32
CA GLY A 441 5.14 -7.96 -10.65
C GLY A 441 6.02 -8.37 -11.83
N ASP A 442 6.48 -7.40 -12.64
CA ASP A 442 7.48 -7.55 -13.69
C ASP A 442 8.92 -7.59 -13.15
N LEU A 443 9.13 -7.20 -11.88
CA LEU A 443 10.44 -7.19 -11.22
C LEU A 443 10.58 -8.38 -10.26
N ASP A 444 11.73 -9.02 -10.29
CA ASP A 444 12.17 -9.93 -9.23
C ASP A 444 12.57 -9.09 -8.00
N VAL A 445 12.15 -9.48 -6.81
CA VAL A 445 12.37 -8.69 -5.60
C VAL A 445 13.49 -9.30 -4.76
N SER A 446 14.53 -8.51 -4.49
CA SER A 446 15.59 -8.79 -3.51
C SER A 446 15.52 -7.81 -2.35
N VAL A 447 15.69 -8.32 -1.13
CA VAL A 447 15.57 -7.53 0.11
C VAL A 447 16.87 -7.58 0.90
N ILE A 448 17.40 -6.39 1.26
CA ILE A 448 18.46 -6.25 2.26
C ILE A 448 17.79 -5.89 3.58
N ASP A 449 17.59 -6.88 4.42
CA ASP A 449 16.92 -6.82 5.72
C ASP A 449 17.91 -6.72 6.90
N GLU A 450 19.20 -6.49 6.62
CA GLU A 450 20.26 -6.30 7.58
C GLU A 450 20.92 -4.93 7.39
N LEU A 451 21.32 -4.30 8.49
CA LEU A 451 22.15 -3.08 8.46
C LEU A 451 23.63 -3.47 8.54
N PRO A 452 24.55 -2.68 7.93
CA PRO A 452 25.99 -2.87 8.05
C PRO A 452 26.45 -2.82 9.51
N PRO A 453 27.49 -3.58 9.88
CA PRO A 453 28.02 -3.59 11.24
C PRO A 453 28.52 -2.21 11.68
N GLY A 454 28.42 -1.91 12.97
CA GLY A 454 28.86 -0.63 13.56
C GLY A 454 27.82 0.50 13.55
N ARG A 455 26.66 0.31 12.93
CA ARG A 455 25.59 1.30 12.97
C ARG A 455 24.77 1.17 14.23
N LYS A 456 24.57 2.29 14.95
CA LYS A 456 23.71 2.31 16.13
C LYS A 456 22.24 2.52 15.75
N PRO A 457 21.29 1.86 16.43
CA PRO A 457 19.86 2.13 16.24
C PRO A 457 19.54 3.59 16.58
N ILE A 458 18.65 4.18 15.80
CA ILE A 458 18.18 5.55 16.06
C ILE A 458 17.15 5.48 17.18
N GLU A 459 17.35 6.24 18.24
CA GLU A 459 16.41 6.34 19.34
C GLU A 459 15.27 7.28 18.93
N THR A 460 14.04 6.76 18.84
CA THR A 460 12.87 7.55 18.50
C THR A 460 12.07 7.91 19.74
N ILE A 461 11.90 9.20 19.99
CA ILE A 461 11.29 9.75 21.20
C ILE A 461 10.03 10.55 20.81
N HIS A 462 8.90 10.26 21.45
CA HIS A 462 7.69 11.05 21.33
C HIS A 462 7.65 12.15 22.42
N LYS A 463 7.35 13.37 22.02
CA LYS A 463 7.10 14.52 22.91
C LYS A 463 5.83 15.27 22.50
N TYR A 464 5.17 15.86 23.50
CA TYR A 464 4.07 16.77 23.22
C TYR A 464 4.59 18.20 23.01
N ASP A 465 3.85 19.02 22.30
CA ASP A 465 4.15 20.42 22.04
C ASP A 465 4.29 21.27 23.34
N THR A 466 3.71 20.81 24.43
CA THR A 466 3.86 21.40 25.76
C THR A 466 5.25 21.14 26.40
N GLN A 467 6.07 20.25 25.85
CA GLN A 467 7.38 19.84 26.35
C GLN A 467 8.56 20.53 25.64
N THR A 468 8.34 21.70 25.05
CA THR A 468 9.34 22.44 24.23
C THR A 468 10.60 22.81 24.99
N ALA A 469 10.52 23.14 26.30
CA ALA A 469 11.69 23.49 27.09
C ALA A 469 12.73 22.36 27.11
N SER A 470 12.29 21.13 27.40
CA SER A 470 13.20 19.97 27.44
C SER A 470 13.71 19.59 26.04
N LEU A 471 12.94 19.86 24.98
CA LEU A 471 13.38 19.69 23.60
C LEU A 471 14.52 20.67 23.27
N TYR A 472 14.33 21.96 23.58
CA TYR A 472 15.32 22.99 23.29
C TYR A 472 16.62 22.79 24.08
N ASP A 473 16.55 22.32 25.32
CA ASP A 473 17.73 21.97 26.10
C ASP A 473 18.49 20.78 25.50
N GLY A 474 17.76 19.77 25.00
CA GLY A 474 18.36 18.67 24.25
C GLY A 474 19.10 19.16 22.98
N ILE A 475 18.48 20.06 22.21
CA ILE A 475 19.09 20.68 21.03
C ILE A 475 20.37 21.43 21.40
N ARG A 476 20.35 22.27 22.46
CA ARG A 476 21.53 23.01 22.93
C ARG A 476 22.69 22.06 23.29
N LYS A 477 22.41 20.98 24.01
CA LYS A 477 23.40 19.96 24.39
C LYS A 477 24.04 19.30 23.17
N GLN A 478 23.25 18.95 22.16
CA GLN A 478 23.78 18.30 20.95
C GLN A 478 24.61 19.26 20.10
N VAL A 479 24.18 20.53 19.95
CA VAL A 479 24.95 21.53 19.23
C VAL A 479 26.25 21.85 19.99
N ALA A 480 26.24 21.92 21.33
CA ALA A 480 27.45 22.12 22.13
C ALA A 480 28.49 20.99 21.97
N GLN A 481 28.03 19.77 21.62
CA GLN A 481 28.87 18.61 21.26
C GLN A 481 29.35 18.66 19.79
N GLY A 482 29.10 19.75 19.07
CA GLY A 482 29.44 19.90 17.66
C GLY A 482 28.54 19.18 16.67
N ARG A 483 27.36 18.70 17.11
CA ARG A 483 26.40 17.95 16.27
C ARG A 483 25.50 18.88 15.50
N GLN A 484 25.01 18.42 14.37
CA GLN A 484 24.06 19.13 13.52
C GLN A 484 22.65 18.54 13.66
N ILE A 485 21.64 19.37 13.44
CA ILE A 485 20.23 19.07 13.73
C ILE A 485 19.35 19.42 12.54
N TYR A 486 18.44 18.52 12.21
CA TYR A 486 17.31 18.77 11.31
C TYR A 486 16.08 19.14 12.12
N ILE A 487 15.34 20.19 11.71
CA ILE A 487 14.01 20.53 12.22
C ILE A 487 13.06 20.58 11.03
N VAL A 488 12.05 19.71 11.03
CA VAL A 488 11.12 19.56 9.91
C VAL A 488 9.73 20.03 10.29
N PHE A 489 9.16 20.90 9.46
CA PHE A 489 7.79 21.38 9.54
C PHE A 489 6.90 20.63 8.54
N PRO A 490 5.61 20.33 8.85
CA PRO A 490 4.69 19.72 7.90
C PRO A 490 4.31 20.67 6.78
N LEU A 491 3.91 20.12 5.63
CA LEU A 491 3.19 20.87 4.59
C LEU A 491 1.70 20.88 4.94
N ILE A 492 1.04 22.02 4.86
CA ILE A 492 -0.40 22.18 5.09
C ILE A 492 -1.09 22.11 3.72
N LYS A 493 -1.86 21.07 3.44
CA LYS A 493 -2.50 20.85 2.13
C LYS A 493 -3.49 21.94 1.68
N GLU A 494 -3.93 22.83 2.58
CA GLU A 494 -5.01 23.79 2.30
C GLU A 494 -4.57 25.07 1.56
N SER A 495 -3.34 25.52 1.64
CA SER A 495 -2.76 26.49 0.72
C SER A 495 -1.23 26.56 0.83
N GLU A 496 -0.56 26.57 -0.32
CA GLU A 496 0.91 26.73 -0.41
C GLU A 496 1.43 28.03 0.23
N LYS A 497 0.59 29.06 0.37
CA LYS A 497 0.94 30.32 1.06
C LYS A 497 1.01 30.13 2.57
N THR A 498 0.13 29.33 3.14
CA THR A 498 0.06 29.05 4.57
C THR A 498 1.26 28.24 5.05
N ASP A 499 1.74 27.29 4.22
CA ASP A 499 2.93 26.47 4.52
C ASP A 499 4.19 27.30 4.64
N LEU A 500 4.40 28.22 3.71
CA LEU A 500 5.54 29.11 3.71
C LEU A 500 5.52 30.04 4.92
N GLN A 501 4.33 30.57 5.25
CA GLN A 501 4.14 31.46 6.39
C GLN A 501 4.39 30.72 7.71
N SER A 502 3.96 29.47 7.85
CA SER A 502 4.22 28.65 9.03
C SER A 502 5.70 28.35 9.21
N LEU A 503 6.41 28.00 8.11
CA LEU A 503 7.85 27.79 8.15
C LEU A 503 8.61 29.07 8.50
N GLU A 504 8.26 30.22 7.89
CA GLU A 504 8.93 31.49 8.14
C GLU A 504 8.74 31.96 9.57
N THR A 505 7.50 31.89 10.08
CA THR A 505 7.19 32.22 11.48
C THR A 505 7.94 31.27 12.43
N GLY A 506 7.94 29.98 12.14
CA GLY A 506 8.68 28.99 12.93
C GLY A 506 10.19 29.20 12.89
N PHE A 507 10.75 29.56 11.73
CA PHE A 507 12.16 29.84 11.58
C PHE A 507 12.61 31.10 12.36
N GLU A 508 11.81 32.16 12.31
CA GLU A 508 12.12 33.39 13.10
C GLU A 508 11.98 33.14 14.62
N ASN A 509 10.99 32.35 15.03
CA ASN A 509 10.86 31.93 16.43
C ASN A 509 12.08 31.10 16.89
N LEU A 510 12.55 30.16 16.06
CA LEU A 510 13.74 29.36 16.38
C LEU A 510 15.00 30.23 16.47
N LYS A 511 15.14 31.26 15.65
CA LYS A 511 16.26 32.24 15.76
C LYS A 511 16.22 32.97 17.10
N GLN A 512 15.05 33.38 17.58
CA GLN A 512 14.91 34.00 18.89
C GLN A 512 15.27 33.04 20.03
N VAL A 513 14.89 31.78 19.91
CA VAL A 513 15.22 30.74 20.92
C VAL A 513 16.67 30.34 20.91
N PHE A 514 17.33 30.39 19.75
CA PHE A 514 18.72 29.98 19.53
C PHE A 514 19.55 31.09 18.87
N PRO A 515 19.74 32.28 19.49
CA PRO A 515 20.36 33.44 18.86
C PRO A 515 21.82 33.19 18.48
N ASN A 516 22.49 32.26 19.14
CA ASN A 516 23.93 31.98 18.94
C ASN A 516 24.16 30.85 17.90
N PHE A 517 23.11 30.23 17.33
CA PHE A 517 23.28 29.15 16.37
C PHE A 517 23.02 29.65 14.96
N LYS A 518 23.93 29.29 14.05
CA LYS A 518 23.73 29.53 12.61
C LYS A 518 22.74 28.52 12.04
N MET A 519 21.78 29.02 11.30
CA MET A 519 20.71 28.19 10.73
C MET A 519 20.63 28.37 9.22
N SER A 520 20.37 27.27 8.53
CA SER A 520 19.96 27.24 7.13
C SER A 520 18.46 26.94 7.03
N LYS A 521 17.83 27.43 5.96
CA LYS A 521 16.40 27.21 5.68
C LYS A 521 16.23 26.62 4.28
N VAL A 522 15.45 25.54 4.14
CA VAL A 522 15.18 24.89 2.84
C VAL A 522 13.70 24.55 2.70
N HIS A 523 13.06 24.98 1.61
CA HIS A 523 11.66 24.69 1.31
C HIS A 523 11.39 24.55 -0.19
N GLY A 524 10.20 24.01 -0.54
CA GLY A 524 9.83 23.66 -1.91
C GLY A 524 9.92 24.79 -2.94
N LYS A 525 9.64 26.04 -2.54
CA LYS A 525 9.57 27.22 -3.42
C LYS A 525 10.91 27.88 -3.70
N MET A 526 11.99 27.49 -3.01
CA MET A 526 13.33 28.03 -3.31
C MET A 526 13.76 27.58 -4.69
N LYS A 527 14.52 28.45 -5.37
CA LYS A 527 15.16 28.10 -6.63
C LYS A 527 16.18 26.98 -6.40
N PRO A 528 16.38 26.07 -7.36
CA PRO A 528 17.31 24.95 -7.21
C PRO A 528 18.69 25.37 -6.69
N LYS A 529 19.26 26.45 -7.22
CA LYS A 529 20.57 27.00 -6.82
C LYS A 529 20.60 27.47 -5.35
N GLU A 530 19.54 28.14 -4.90
CA GLU A 530 19.44 28.61 -3.51
C GLU A 530 19.33 27.43 -2.54
N LYS A 531 18.57 26.39 -2.92
CA LYS A 531 18.48 25.14 -2.13
C LYS A 531 19.83 24.47 -2.00
N GLU A 532 20.57 24.40 -3.10
CA GLU A 532 21.90 23.81 -3.14
C GLU A 532 22.90 24.60 -2.27
N GLU A 533 22.88 25.91 -2.34
CA GLU A 533 23.72 26.77 -1.51
C GLU A 533 23.47 26.58 -0.01
N GLU A 534 22.19 26.58 0.42
CA GLU A 534 21.84 26.40 1.84
C GLU A 534 22.15 24.96 2.32
N MET A 535 21.92 23.96 1.46
CA MET A 535 22.30 22.57 1.77
C MET A 535 23.80 22.41 1.89
N ASN A 536 24.58 23.02 1.00
CA ASN A 536 26.07 22.97 1.03
C ASN A 536 26.62 23.62 2.27
N ARG A 537 26.05 24.75 2.74
CA ARG A 537 26.43 25.39 4.01
C ARG A 537 26.22 24.41 5.19
N PHE A 538 25.11 23.66 5.19
CA PHE A 538 24.85 22.70 6.23
C PHE A 538 25.79 21.49 6.14
N VAL A 539 26.04 20.96 4.95
CA VAL A 539 26.98 19.84 4.72
C VAL A 539 28.40 20.18 5.18
N LYS A 540 28.85 21.42 4.92
CA LYS A 540 30.17 21.91 5.34
C LYS A 540 30.27 22.23 6.84
N GLY A 541 29.15 22.12 7.59
CA GLY A 541 29.12 22.48 9.03
C GLY A 541 29.10 23.97 9.33
N GLU A 542 28.91 24.82 8.32
CA GLU A 542 28.84 26.30 8.50
C GLU A 542 27.58 26.69 9.29
N THR A 543 26.55 25.85 9.24
CA THR A 543 25.29 25.98 9.99
C THR A 543 25.04 24.74 10.83
N GLN A 544 24.56 24.90 12.08
CA GLN A 544 24.32 23.85 13.05
C GLN A 544 22.91 23.28 12.93
N ILE A 545 21.94 24.07 12.50
CA ILE A 545 20.53 23.69 12.40
C ILE A 545 20.06 23.92 10.96
N LEU A 546 19.47 22.89 10.37
CA LEU A 546 18.75 23.00 9.11
C LEU A 546 17.25 22.92 9.37
N VAL A 547 16.54 23.99 9.07
CA VAL A 547 15.07 24.06 9.17
C VAL A 547 14.47 23.87 7.79
N ALA A 548 13.54 22.91 7.65
CA ALA A 548 12.97 22.63 6.34
C ALA A 548 11.53 22.14 6.40
N THR A 549 10.88 22.13 5.24
CA THR A 549 9.67 21.34 4.99
C THR A 549 10.05 19.94 4.54
N THR A 550 9.08 19.10 4.13
CA THR A 550 9.27 17.73 3.66
C THR A 550 10.26 17.55 2.49
N VAL A 551 10.76 18.65 1.92
CA VAL A 551 11.72 18.64 0.79
C VAL A 551 13.07 17.97 1.14
N ILE A 552 13.36 17.73 2.43
CA ILE A 552 14.56 16.96 2.86
C ILE A 552 14.46 15.46 2.47
N GLU A 553 13.38 15.02 1.88
CA GLU A 553 13.28 13.64 1.34
C GLU A 553 14.39 13.34 0.31
N VAL A 554 15.08 14.36 -0.21
CA VAL A 554 16.13 14.22 -1.21
C VAL A 554 17.51 14.04 -0.55
N GLY A 555 17.90 12.84 -0.38
CA GLY A 555 19.16 12.12 -0.43
C GLY A 555 20.46 12.67 0.16
N VAL A 556 20.56 13.88 0.71
CA VAL A 556 21.83 14.43 1.17
C VAL A 556 22.35 13.70 2.41
N ASN A 557 23.58 13.22 2.34
CA ASN A 557 24.26 12.52 3.44
C ASN A 557 25.05 13.53 4.29
N VAL A 558 24.63 13.71 5.55
CA VAL A 558 25.37 14.53 6.54
C VAL A 558 25.67 13.66 7.76
N PRO A 559 26.85 13.02 7.83
CA PRO A 559 27.19 12.08 8.91
C PRO A 559 27.15 12.72 10.31
N ASN A 560 27.44 14.02 10.41
CA ASN A 560 27.42 14.76 11.67
C ASN A 560 26.02 15.19 12.13
N ALA A 561 24.98 15.01 11.29
CA ALA A 561 23.60 15.29 11.69
C ALA A 561 23.04 14.10 12.47
N THR A 562 22.96 14.25 13.80
CA THR A 562 22.57 13.18 14.71
C THR A 562 21.16 13.36 15.29
N VAL A 563 20.53 14.51 15.11
CA VAL A 563 19.17 14.78 15.63
C VAL A 563 18.22 15.18 14.52
N MET A 564 17.09 14.49 14.46
CA MET A 564 15.94 14.82 13.64
C MET A 564 14.78 15.23 14.54
N VAL A 565 14.28 16.44 14.41
CA VAL A 565 13.07 16.91 15.10
C VAL A 565 11.98 17.07 14.06
N ILE A 566 10.86 16.37 14.24
CA ILE A 566 9.70 16.45 13.36
C ILE A 566 8.56 17.11 14.13
N LEU A 567 8.25 18.34 13.77
CA LEU A 567 7.15 19.10 14.38
C LEU A 567 5.83 18.70 13.77
N GLU A 568 4.76 18.70 14.59
CA GLU A 568 3.43 18.25 14.21
C GLU A 568 3.45 16.87 13.53
N ALA A 569 4.19 15.91 14.11
CA ALA A 569 4.41 14.58 13.54
C ALA A 569 3.09 13.81 13.25
N GLN A 570 1.97 14.18 13.89
CA GLN A 570 0.64 13.62 13.61
C GLN A 570 0.15 13.88 12.17
N ARG A 571 0.72 14.84 11.45
CA ARG A 571 0.36 15.19 10.07
C ARG A 571 1.09 14.36 9.01
N PHE A 572 2.11 13.62 9.42
CA PHE A 572 2.92 12.80 8.51
C PHE A 572 2.41 11.35 8.45
N GLY A 573 2.54 10.74 7.28
CA GLY A 573 2.39 9.29 7.13
C GLY A 573 3.58 8.52 7.71
N LEU A 574 3.38 7.24 8.06
CA LEU A 574 4.43 6.39 8.63
C LEU A 574 5.65 6.29 7.71
N SER A 575 5.45 6.11 6.42
CA SER A 575 6.54 6.04 5.43
C SER A 575 7.36 7.34 5.38
N GLN A 576 6.71 8.51 5.48
CA GLN A 576 7.40 9.81 5.52
C GLN A 576 8.21 9.97 6.80
N LEU A 577 7.62 9.64 7.97
CA LEU A 577 8.33 9.67 9.25
C LEU A 577 9.57 8.78 9.23
N HIS A 578 9.44 7.58 8.66
CA HIS A 578 10.56 6.64 8.53
C HIS A 578 11.66 7.18 7.61
N GLN A 579 11.31 7.74 6.47
CA GLN A 579 12.28 8.38 5.55
C GLN A 579 13.02 9.55 6.21
N LEU A 580 12.30 10.41 6.93
CA LEU A 580 12.90 11.52 7.68
C LEU A 580 13.83 11.01 8.78
N ARG A 581 13.41 10.01 9.57
CA ARG A 581 14.25 9.34 10.56
C ARG A 581 15.55 8.82 9.95
N GLY A 582 15.48 8.21 8.78
CA GLY A 582 16.65 7.67 8.06
C GLY A 582 17.66 8.73 7.58
N ARG A 583 17.37 10.02 7.72
CA ARG A 583 18.33 11.10 7.41
C ARG A 583 19.39 11.29 8.47
N VAL A 584 19.18 10.80 9.67
CA VAL A 584 20.17 10.75 10.77
C VAL A 584 20.66 9.33 10.98
N GLY A 585 21.65 9.12 11.86
CA GLY A 585 22.20 7.80 12.15
C GLY A 585 23.11 7.25 11.06
N ARG A 586 23.75 8.10 10.28
CA ARG A 586 24.69 7.71 9.21
C ARG A 586 26.16 7.70 9.65
N GLY A 587 26.44 8.25 10.82
CA GLY A 587 27.73 8.20 11.51
C GLY A 587 27.79 7.09 12.56
N GLY A 588 28.93 6.99 13.28
CA GLY A 588 29.10 6.05 14.41
C GLY A 588 28.50 6.54 15.74
N ASP A 589 27.95 7.74 15.78
CA ASP A 589 27.41 8.37 16.98
C ASP A 589 25.94 8.03 17.19
N GLN A 590 25.51 8.05 18.48
CA GLN A 590 24.10 7.88 18.82
C GLN A 590 23.26 8.98 18.17
N SER A 591 22.18 8.61 17.53
CA SER A 591 21.28 9.53 16.84
C SER A 591 19.86 9.42 17.38
N TYR A 592 19.14 10.54 17.31
CA TYR A 592 17.82 10.72 17.90
C TYR A 592 16.83 11.22 16.85
N CYS A 593 15.61 10.65 16.88
CA CYS A 593 14.47 11.17 16.13
C CYS A 593 13.37 11.57 17.12
N ILE A 594 13.04 12.85 17.16
CA ILE A 594 12.07 13.40 18.11
C ILE A 594 10.80 13.75 17.37
N LEU A 595 9.72 13.04 17.68
CA LEU A 595 8.40 13.25 17.11
C LEU A 595 7.60 14.17 18.05
N VAL A 596 7.34 15.39 17.62
CA VAL A 596 6.56 16.36 18.40
C VAL A 596 5.13 16.39 17.91
N THR A 597 4.15 16.20 18.81
CA THR A 597 2.72 16.16 18.47
C THR A 597 1.91 17.03 19.38
N ASN A 598 0.69 17.37 18.94
CA ASN A 598 -0.32 17.97 19.80
C ASN A 598 -0.76 16.98 20.91
N TYR A 599 -1.26 17.49 22.02
CA TYR A 599 -1.74 16.66 23.15
C TYR A 599 -2.94 15.76 22.77
N LYS A 600 -3.86 16.26 21.94
CA LYS A 600 -5.05 15.50 21.51
C LYS A 600 -4.74 14.75 20.21
N LEU A 601 -4.56 13.44 20.31
CA LEU A 601 -4.35 12.55 19.18
C LEU A 601 -5.56 11.63 18.96
N SER A 602 -5.89 11.35 17.71
CA SER A 602 -6.80 10.25 17.38
C SER A 602 -6.15 8.91 17.71
N ALA A 603 -6.97 7.86 17.91
CA ALA A 603 -6.48 6.52 18.21
C ALA A 603 -5.51 5.99 17.12
N ASP A 604 -5.81 6.25 15.85
CA ASP A 604 -4.96 5.82 14.73
C ASP A 604 -3.65 6.60 14.66
N THR A 605 -3.69 7.90 14.96
CA THR A 605 -2.48 8.71 15.04
C THR A 605 -1.59 8.25 16.17
N LYS A 606 -2.15 7.97 17.35
CA LYS A 606 -1.40 7.43 18.48
C LYS A 606 -0.71 6.13 18.11
N LYS A 607 -1.44 5.19 17.49
CA LYS A 607 -0.86 3.93 16.99
C LYS A 607 0.32 4.15 16.05
N ARG A 608 0.22 5.13 15.11
CA ARG A 608 1.33 5.46 14.20
C ARG A 608 2.57 5.93 14.93
N ILE A 609 2.41 6.83 15.90
CA ILE A 609 3.52 7.33 16.71
C ILE A 609 4.13 6.20 17.56
N ASP A 610 3.30 5.37 18.21
CA ASP A 610 3.74 4.24 19.00
C ASP A 610 4.57 3.23 18.18
N ILE A 611 4.14 2.94 16.94
CA ILE A 611 4.89 2.06 16.02
C ILE A 611 6.26 2.67 15.68
N MET A 612 6.32 3.97 15.37
CA MET A 612 7.59 4.63 15.07
C MET A 612 8.57 4.60 16.24
N CYS A 613 8.08 4.66 17.48
CA CYS A 613 8.90 4.56 18.68
C CYS A 613 9.31 3.10 19.00
N ALA A 614 8.49 2.12 18.65
CA ALA A 614 8.70 0.72 19.00
C ALA A 614 9.72 0.00 18.11
N THR A 615 9.85 0.40 16.83
CA THR A 615 10.71 -0.30 15.87
C THR A 615 11.52 0.63 14.96
N ASN A 616 12.75 0.20 14.65
CA ASN A 616 13.57 0.81 13.61
C ASN A 616 13.46 0.10 12.25
N ASP A 617 12.81 -1.05 12.20
CA ASP A 617 12.66 -1.86 10.99
C ASP A 617 11.65 -1.21 10.03
N GLY A 618 12.15 -0.72 8.90
CA GLY A 618 11.34 -0.06 7.89
C GLY A 618 10.29 -0.98 7.24
N PHE A 619 10.53 -2.29 7.17
CA PHE A 619 9.56 -3.24 6.62
C PHE A 619 8.38 -3.44 7.58
N GLN A 620 8.62 -3.54 8.89
CA GLN A 620 7.56 -3.58 9.90
C GLN A 620 6.72 -2.29 9.89
N ILE A 621 7.38 -1.14 9.74
CA ILE A 621 6.69 0.15 9.64
C ILE A 621 5.83 0.21 8.38
N ALA A 622 6.34 -0.25 7.25
CA ALA A 622 5.60 -0.27 5.99
C ALA A 622 4.39 -1.23 6.04
N GLU A 623 4.53 -2.41 6.67
CA GLU A 623 3.40 -3.31 6.91
C GLU A 623 2.34 -2.70 7.81
N ALA A 624 2.76 -1.99 8.85
CA ALA A 624 1.85 -1.30 9.75
C ALA A 624 1.13 -0.13 9.05
N ASP A 625 1.85 0.65 8.21
CA ASP A 625 1.28 1.72 7.39
C ASP A 625 0.19 1.17 6.45
N LEU A 626 0.49 0.05 5.79
CA LEU A 626 -0.44 -0.63 4.89
C LEU A 626 -1.71 -1.11 5.64
N LYS A 627 -1.57 -1.65 6.85
CA LYS A 627 -2.71 -2.11 7.68
C LYS A 627 -3.58 -0.95 8.21
N LEU A 628 -2.96 0.20 8.52
CA LEU A 628 -3.65 1.38 9.06
C LEU A 628 -4.37 2.19 7.98
N ARG A 629 -3.88 2.15 6.76
CA ARG A 629 -4.47 2.82 5.60
C ARG A 629 -5.74 2.12 5.21
N GLY A 630 -6.75 1.91 5.44
CA GLY A 630 -7.94 1.21 4.96
C GLY A 630 -7.99 0.94 3.45
N PRO A 631 -9.01 0.24 2.99
CA PRO A 631 -9.12 -0.18 1.58
C PRO A 631 -9.28 0.98 0.57
N GLY A 632 -9.67 2.19 1.01
CA GLY A 632 -9.90 3.35 0.12
C GLY A 632 -8.65 4.16 -0.23
N ASP A 633 -7.58 4.08 0.57
CA ASP A 633 -6.38 4.93 0.37
C ASP A 633 -5.32 4.31 -0.56
N LEU A 634 -5.53 3.09 -1.04
CA LEU A 634 -4.67 2.48 -2.08
C LEU A 634 -4.88 3.15 -3.47
N GLU A 635 -5.97 3.88 -3.67
CA GLU A 635 -6.18 4.70 -4.87
C GLU A 635 -5.13 5.81 -5.03
N GLY A 636 -4.49 6.26 -3.94
CA GLY A 636 -3.35 7.20 -4.00
C GLY A 636 -2.06 6.61 -4.60
N THR A 637 -1.97 5.30 -4.79
CA THR A 637 -0.86 4.62 -5.49
C THR A 637 -1.01 4.57 -7.01
N GLN A 638 -1.87 5.40 -7.60
CA GLN A 638 -1.97 5.60 -9.06
C GLN A 638 -0.63 6.00 -9.73
N GLN A 639 0.40 6.29 -8.95
CA GLN A 639 1.76 6.50 -9.48
C GLN A 639 2.38 5.28 -10.16
N SER A 640 1.87 4.07 -9.90
CA SER A 640 2.29 2.84 -10.57
C SER A 640 1.41 2.43 -11.75
N GLY A 641 0.35 3.20 -12.06
CA GLY A 641 -0.56 2.91 -13.18
C GLY A 641 -1.46 1.68 -12.99
N MET A 642 -1.43 1.02 -11.83
CA MET A 642 -2.19 -0.19 -11.55
C MET A 642 -3.31 0.10 -10.54
N ALA A 643 -4.50 0.38 -11.00
CA ALA A 643 -5.70 0.25 -10.18
C ALA A 643 -6.11 -1.23 -10.16
N PHE A 644 -5.87 -1.93 -9.05
CA PHE A 644 -6.47 -3.25 -8.84
C PHE A 644 -7.91 -3.04 -8.41
N ASP A 645 -8.85 -3.33 -9.30
CA ASP A 645 -10.27 -3.36 -8.97
C ASP A 645 -10.60 -4.66 -8.21
N LEU A 646 -10.11 -4.75 -6.95
CA LEU A 646 -10.35 -5.88 -6.07
C LEU A 646 -11.71 -5.71 -5.39
N LYS A 647 -12.61 -6.66 -5.61
CA LYS A 647 -13.99 -6.62 -5.10
C LYS A 647 -14.13 -7.15 -3.67
N ILE A 648 -13.31 -8.13 -3.29
CA ILE A 648 -13.40 -8.80 -1.98
C ILE A 648 -12.06 -8.90 -1.26
N ALA A 649 -10.95 -9.11 -1.98
CA ALA A 649 -9.62 -9.18 -1.40
C ALA A 649 -9.07 -7.79 -1.07
N ASN A 650 -8.23 -7.74 -0.05
CA ASN A 650 -7.49 -6.53 0.34
C ASN A 650 -6.02 -6.88 0.54
N ILE A 651 -5.14 -6.39 -0.35
CA ILE A 651 -3.71 -6.71 -0.32
C ILE A 651 -3.08 -6.38 1.03
N ALA A 652 -3.56 -5.33 1.71
CA ALA A 652 -3.05 -4.91 3.00
C ALA A 652 -3.36 -5.89 4.14
N ARG A 653 -4.53 -6.52 4.09
CA ARG A 653 -5.02 -7.43 5.13
C ARG A 653 -4.80 -8.89 4.79
N ASP A 654 -4.84 -9.22 3.50
CA ASP A 654 -4.81 -10.59 2.99
C ASP A 654 -3.39 -11.01 2.51
N GLY A 655 -2.31 -10.43 3.09
CA GLY A 655 -0.92 -10.63 2.65
C GLY A 655 -0.48 -12.09 2.59
N GLN A 656 -0.93 -12.95 3.52
CA GLN A 656 -0.65 -14.38 3.47
C GLN A 656 -1.32 -15.05 2.25
N LEU A 657 -2.56 -14.65 1.93
CA LEU A 657 -3.26 -15.16 0.73
C LEU A 657 -2.58 -14.71 -0.56
N VAL A 658 -2.02 -13.49 -0.60
CA VAL A 658 -1.22 -13.03 -1.76
C VAL A 658 -0.02 -13.95 -1.98
N GLN A 659 0.71 -14.32 -0.92
CA GLN A 659 1.85 -15.23 -1.02
C GLN A 659 1.43 -16.63 -1.46
N MET A 660 0.35 -17.16 -0.89
CA MET A 660 -0.21 -18.45 -1.29
C MET A 660 -0.63 -18.41 -2.77
N ALA A 661 -1.37 -17.40 -3.19
CA ALA A 661 -1.83 -17.20 -4.55
C ALA A 661 -0.66 -17.14 -5.55
N ARG A 662 0.42 -16.42 -5.20
CA ARG A 662 1.64 -16.35 -6.03
C ARG A 662 2.35 -17.69 -6.14
N THR A 663 2.46 -18.43 -5.04
CA THR A 663 3.10 -19.76 -5.05
C THR A 663 2.36 -20.71 -5.98
N GLU A 664 1.03 -20.71 -5.96
CA GLU A 664 0.22 -21.56 -6.82
C GLU A 664 0.25 -21.10 -8.28
N ALA A 665 0.23 -19.79 -8.51
CA ALA A 665 0.34 -19.23 -9.86
C ALA A 665 1.71 -19.53 -10.50
N LEU A 666 2.81 -19.49 -9.71
CA LEU A 666 4.13 -19.91 -10.16
C LEU A 666 4.14 -21.37 -10.61
N ARG A 667 3.57 -22.28 -9.81
CA ARG A 667 3.48 -23.70 -10.18
C ARG A 667 2.72 -23.94 -11.48
N VAL A 668 1.62 -23.19 -11.69
CA VAL A 668 0.87 -23.27 -12.95
C VAL A 668 1.73 -22.80 -14.12
N VAL A 669 2.43 -21.67 -13.99
CA VAL A 669 3.27 -21.11 -15.06
C VAL A 669 4.48 -22.02 -15.34
N GLU A 670 5.09 -22.61 -14.33
CA GLU A 670 6.20 -23.57 -14.46
C GLU A 670 5.74 -24.88 -15.14
N ASN A 671 4.54 -25.36 -14.82
CA ASN A 671 3.99 -26.55 -15.42
C ASN A 671 3.47 -26.33 -16.84
N ASP A 672 2.99 -25.15 -17.16
CA ASP A 672 2.43 -24.78 -18.47
C ASP A 672 3.14 -23.53 -19.02
N GLU A 673 4.40 -23.72 -19.36
CA GLU A 673 5.21 -22.62 -19.88
C GLU A 673 4.62 -21.96 -21.14
N HIS A 674 3.93 -22.71 -22.02
CA HIS A 674 3.37 -22.20 -23.28
C HIS A 674 1.95 -21.68 -23.15
N PHE A 675 1.31 -21.83 -21.98
CA PHE A 675 -0.07 -21.40 -21.70
C PHE A 675 -1.12 -22.07 -22.60
N ASP A 676 -0.88 -23.32 -22.99
CA ASP A 676 -1.69 -24.06 -23.97
C ASP A 676 -2.10 -25.48 -23.54
N LYS A 677 -1.68 -25.93 -22.35
CA LYS A 677 -2.05 -27.25 -21.87
C LYS A 677 -3.57 -27.36 -21.65
N PRO A 678 -4.19 -28.46 -22.15
CA PRO A 678 -5.64 -28.65 -22.03
C PRO A 678 -6.17 -28.64 -20.59
N GLU A 679 -5.39 -29.12 -19.63
CA GLU A 679 -5.76 -29.17 -18.20
C GLU A 679 -5.94 -27.77 -17.57
N TYR A 680 -5.33 -26.75 -18.17
CA TYR A 680 -5.44 -25.34 -17.73
C TYR A 680 -6.32 -24.49 -18.67
N ALA A 681 -7.01 -25.09 -19.64
CA ALA A 681 -7.79 -24.37 -20.67
C ALA A 681 -8.84 -23.42 -20.04
N MET A 682 -9.60 -23.89 -19.05
CA MET A 682 -10.61 -23.07 -18.35
C MET A 682 -9.99 -21.90 -17.61
N LEU A 683 -8.83 -22.12 -17.00
CA LEU A 683 -8.08 -21.09 -16.29
C LEU A 683 -7.60 -19.98 -17.24
N TRP A 684 -7.00 -20.34 -18.39
CA TRP A 684 -6.56 -19.37 -19.39
C TRP A 684 -7.72 -18.64 -20.07
N GLN A 685 -8.84 -19.35 -20.28
CA GLN A 685 -10.06 -18.73 -20.78
C GLN A 685 -10.58 -17.66 -19.81
N ARG A 686 -10.69 -17.98 -18.52
CA ARG A 686 -11.14 -17.02 -17.49
C ARG A 686 -10.20 -15.81 -17.43
N LEU A 687 -8.91 -16.02 -17.49
CA LEU A 687 -7.93 -14.94 -17.51
C LEU A 687 -8.10 -14.02 -18.73
N LYS A 688 -8.44 -14.55 -19.90
CA LYS A 688 -8.75 -13.77 -21.12
C LYS A 688 -10.04 -12.96 -20.98
N GLU A 689 -11.07 -13.53 -20.36
CA GLU A 689 -12.35 -12.85 -20.11
C GLU A 689 -12.15 -11.66 -19.16
N MET A 690 -11.40 -11.82 -18.09
CA MET A 690 -11.05 -10.75 -17.16
C MET A 690 -10.27 -9.60 -17.83
N LYS A 691 -9.41 -9.91 -18.81
CA LYS A 691 -8.67 -8.88 -19.58
C LYS A 691 -9.56 -8.03 -20.50
N LYS A 692 -10.65 -8.57 -21.01
CA LYS A 692 -11.58 -7.78 -21.83
C LYS A 692 -12.38 -6.76 -21.01
N ALA A 693 -12.51 -7.01 -19.72
CA ALA A 693 -13.24 -6.15 -18.78
C ALA A 693 -12.35 -5.08 -18.10
N THR A 694 -11.02 -5.25 -18.09
CA THR A 694 -10.06 -4.35 -17.46
C THR A 694 -9.00 -3.87 -18.46
N ILE A 695 -8.48 -2.67 -18.22
CA ILE A 695 -7.44 -1.97 -19.00
C ILE A 695 -6.29 -2.91 -19.40
N ASP A 696 -5.81 -2.79 -20.62
CA ASP A 696 -4.66 -3.52 -21.16
C ASP A 696 -3.40 -3.30 -20.32
N TRP A 697 -3.12 -4.25 -19.44
CA TRP A 697 -1.97 -4.26 -18.52
C TRP A 697 -0.61 -4.26 -19.26
N ALA A 698 -0.61 -4.65 -20.53
CA ALA A 698 0.60 -4.66 -21.37
C ALA A 698 1.01 -3.25 -21.85
N SER A 699 0.10 -2.27 -21.80
CA SER A 699 0.38 -0.88 -22.20
C SER A 699 0.97 -0.02 -21.07
N ILE A 700 1.04 -0.55 -19.85
CA ILE A 700 1.45 0.18 -18.64
C ILE A 700 2.85 -0.24 -18.15
N SER A 701 3.41 -1.31 -18.68
CA SER A 701 4.75 -1.81 -18.32
C SER A 701 5.87 -1.24 -19.17
#